data_c71cd88bb375b55b54c947ab40df639c
#
_entry.id   c71cd88bb375b55b54c947ab40df639c
#
_cell.length_a   1.000
_cell.length_b   1.000
_cell.length_c   1.000
_cell.angle_alpha   90.00
_cell.angle_beta   90.00
_cell.angle_gamma   90.00
#
_symmetry.space_group_name_H-M   'P 1'
#
loop_
_entity.id
_entity.type
_entity.pdbx_description
1 polymer ?
#
loop_
_entity_poly.entity_id
_entity_poly.type
_entity_poly.pdbx_seq_one_letter_code
_entity_poly.pdbx_strand_id
1 'polypeptide(L)'
;MATKQHQDAPTPTRPKSTNGIINGTKASVGDPRVVVIIYGQGQERIVAVFADVLGKPYRLAARFSEVRGDDQGTVVGIAVGDAKADILSRNRVLLVTINAHCVALGMPPDVDLSAASDYEFLYTESPFFRRDLSRFIAFTLGQISHHEELTTKPRTYFISTTFPDVRTALSNLDILSVGSDAVEIRVDLLREPLPDGSFNPVPSLSYVGEQVMLLRQRTELPIIFTTRCTRENGKFPMDNPELFYQYLYRAIQWGCEYVDVEIWLPEEIRHRLFEQRGNSRIISAFHDFSGTFKWASPQAQTIFDESRKYGDIVKMITIINSVSENYELEYFRSQIKANNPEGPPLSAVNMGQLGQLSRSLNTVFSPITHPLLPIVAAPGQMSAAEINEALSTMGQLPKKNIYAIGSFRSSPQVTFFEKCFNELGLPHNFTSVDRSGVRGSIESFCHQPGFGGAYLSPALPANQPYIPILSDAARTIGTIDTVVVRGEGASASFIGDNATWKGIRATLTRDFAPSAYQDRAAIILSHSPEDAAPIIFALRSLNIGKMYSAGFKAPGPLAVGVEPFTSIESLQRVDHPFAIISALPSGKSHLVHPLLRHFSSTSRRSTPTIERKGSGGKGKVFLDLANGPRQSDPLAVAEQHGWTAYGVADTSAFTTVETLRLLIGQNVPYSFVRLASGPGLY
;
A
#
# COMPACT_ATOMS: atom_id res chain seq x y z
N MET A 1 -51.39 42.83 -0.91
CA MET A 1 -50.22 42.42 -0.11
C MET A 1 -49.62 41.22 -0.81
N ALA A 2 -48.48 41.41 -1.46
CA ALA A 2 -47.87 40.45 -2.39
C ALA A 2 -46.83 39.61 -1.64
N THR A 3 -47.02 38.31 -1.58
CA THR A 3 -46.05 37.32 -1.09
C THR A 3 -45.10 36.98 -2.22
N LYS A 4 -43.83 37.31 -2.07
CA LYS A 4 -42.73 36.87 -2.97
C LYS A 4 -42.46 35.41 -2.73
N GLN A 5 -42.62 34.61 -3.77
CA GLN A 5 -42.10 33.25 -3.85
C GLN A 5 -40.57 33.32 -4.15
N HIS A 6 -39.77 32.76 -3.27
CA HIS A 6 -38.38 32.44 -3.55
C HIS A 6 -38.36 31.16 -4.41
N GLN A 7 -37.85 31.25 -5.61
CA GLN A 7 -37.49 30.10 -6.44
C GLN A 7 -36.13 29.55 -5.94
N ASP A 8 -36.21 28.36 -5.39
CA ASP A 8 -34.98 27.55 -5.11
C ASP A 8 -34.39 27.04 -6.42
N ALA A 9 -33.12 27.34 -6.63
CA ALA A 9 -32.35 26.79 -7.72
C ALA A 9 -32.10 25.27 -7.54
N PRO A 10 -32.15 24.44 -8.56
CA PRO A 10 -31.95 23.00 -8.44
C PRO A 10 -30.52 22.69 -8.07
N THR A 11 -30.34 22.04 -6.92
CA THR A 11 -29.08 21.43 -6.49
C THR A 11 -28.68 20.35 -7.49
N PRO A 12 -27.43 20.33 -7.98
CA PRO A 12 -26.98 19.27 -8.87
C PRO A 12 -26.94 17.93 -8.12
N THR A 13 -27.80 17.01 -8.52
CA THR A 13 -27.80 15.62 -8.05
C THR A 13 -26.52 14.92 -8.50
N ARG A 14 -25.60 14.73 -7.56
CA ARG A 14 -24.43 13.85 -7.72
C ARG A 14 -24.91 12.41 -7.90
N PRO A 15 -24.40 11.65 -8.86
CA PRO A 15 -24.78 10.24 -9.01
C PRO A 15 -24.40 9.48 -7.74
N LYS A 16 -25.37 8.75 -7.17
CA LYS A 16 -25.15 7.85 -6.03
C LYS A 16 -24.06 6.86 -6.38
N SER A 17 -22.93 6.95 -5.69
CA SER A 17 -21.86 5.96 -5.81
C SER A 17 -22.40 4.63 -5.27
N THR A 18 -22.59 3.69 -6.15
CA THR A 18 -22.84 2.30 -5.80
C THR A 18 -21.57 1.73 -5.18
N ASN A 19 -21.58 1.64 -3.85
CA ASN A 19 -20.81 0.77 -2.97
C ASN A 19 -19.49 0.21 -3.47
N GLY A 20 -18.43 0.69 -2.86
CA GLY A 20 -17.07 0.24 -2.70
C GLY A 20 -16.73 -1.23 -2.90
N ILE A 21 -16.84 -1.71 -4.10
CA ILE A 21 -15.97 -2.72 -4.67
C ILE A 21 -14.87 -1.90 -5.33
N ILE A 22 -13.64 -2.11 -4.92
CA ILE A 22 -12.46 -1.37 -5.34
C ILE A 22 -12.44 -1.39 -6.87
N ASN A 23 -12.88 -0.30 -7.48
CA ASN A 23 -12.66 -0.05 -8.89
C ASN A 23 -11.14 -0.11 -9.10
N GLY A 24 -10.67 -0.87 -10.08
CA GLY A 24 -9.28 -0.89 -10.48
C GLY A 24 -8.85 0.52 -10.88
N THR A 25 -8.50 1.34 -9.89
CA THR A 25 -8.06 2.71 -10.11
C THR A 25 -6.80 2.66 -10.95
N LYS A 26 -6.85 3.30 -12.12
CA LYS A 26 -5.64 3.59 -12.90
C LYS A 26 -4.64 4.26 -11.96
N ALA A 27 -3.37 3.89 -12.11
CA ALA A 27 -2.31 4.60 -11.41
C ALA A 27 -2.44 6.10 -11.72
N SER A 28 -2.36 6.93 -10.70
CA SER A 28 -2.27 8.38 -10.87
C SER A 28 -1.07 8.70 -11.75
N VAL A 29 -1.18 9.74 -12.57
CA VAL A 29 -0.04 10.24 -13.38
C VAL A 29 1.12 10.68 -12.49
N GLY A 30 0.83 10.99 -11.21
CA GLY A 30 1.81 11.45 -10.25
C GLY A 30 2.19 12.92 -10.43
N ASP A 31 3.21 13.32 -9.70
CA ASP A 31 3.73 14.70 -9.70
C ASP A 31 4.40 15.01 -11.05
N PRO A 32 3.96 16.06 -11.77
CA PRO A 32 4.52 16.43 -13.07
C PRO A 32 5.88 17.13 -12.97
N ARG A 33 6.34 17.50 -11.77
CA ARG A 33 7.60 18.21 -11.58
C ARG A 33 8.82 17.36 -11.94
N VAL A 34 9.94 18.01 -12.21
CA VAL A 34 11.24 17.36 -12.43
C VAL A 34 11.74 16.78 -11.10
N VAL A 35 12.09 15.51 -11.09
CA VAL A 35 12.64 14.84 -9.90
C VAL A 35 14.14 15.12 -9.81
N VAL A 36 14.53 15.80 -8.73
CA VAL A 36 15.94 16.11 -8.44
C VAL A 36 16.38 15.32 -7.22
N ILE A 37 17.43 14.52 -7.38
CA ILE A 37 18.04 13.71 -6.31
C ILE A 37 19.31 14.41 -5.84
N ILE A 38 19.33 14.79 -4.56
CA ILE A 38 20.52 15.30 -3.89
C ILE A 38 21.26 14.11 -3.30
N TYR A 39 22.53 13.93 -3.65
CA TYR A 39 23.31 12.77 -3.26
C TYR A 39 24.63 13.15 -2.58
N GLY A 40 25.07 12.30 -1.64
CA GLY A 40 26.35 12.45 -0.92
C GLY A 40 27.56 12.24 -1.82
N GLN A 41 28.72 12.71 -1.37
CA GLN A 41 29.99 12.56 -2.10
C GLN A 41 30.28 11.07 -2.38
N GLY A 42 30.56 10.74 -3.64
CA GLY A 42 30.80 9.38 -4.10
C GLY A 42 29.58 8.47 -4.17
N GLN A 43 28.38 9.04 -4.05
CA GLN A 43 27.11 8.29 -4.06
C GLN A 43 26.25 8.56 -5.30
N GLU A 44 26.83 9.08 -6.39
CA GLU A 44 26.12 9.39 -7.64
C GLU A 44 25.35 8.19 -8.23
N ARG A 45 25.75 6.96 -7.87
CA ARG A 45 25.04 5.73 -8.27
C ARG A 45 23.59 5.73 -7.81
N ILE A 46 23.27 6.37 -6.69
CA ILE A 46 21.87 6.44 -6.18
C ILE A 46 20.94 7.11 -7.19
N VAL A 47 21.42 8.12 -7.93
CA VAL A 47 20.63 8.80 -8.97
C VAL A 47 20.21 7.82 -10.06
N ALA A 48 21.13 6.95 -10.48
CA ALA A 48 20.86 5.90 -11.46
C ALA A 48 19.79 4.91 -10.96
N VAL A 49 19.82 4.56 -9.67
CA VAL A 49 18.82 3.66 -9.08
C VAL A 49 17.43 4.31 -9.01
N PHE A 50 17.33 5.59 -8.61
CA PHE A 50 16.08 6.33 -8.67
C PHE A 50 15.52 6.40 -10.10
N ALA A 51 16.38 6.69 -11.06
CA ALA A 51 16.00 6.75 -12.47
C ALA A 51 15.49 5.41 -13.00
N ASP A 52 16.16 4.31 -12.62
CA ASP A 52 15.78 2.96 -13.01
C ASP A 52 14.41 2.57 -12.41
N VAL A 53 14.17 2.85 -11.12
CA VAL A 53 12.88 2.60 -10.46
C VAL A 53 11.74 3.41 -11.10
N LEU A 54 12.03 4.64 -11.56
CA LEU A 54 11.08 5.50 -12.28
C LEU A 54 10.98 5.17 -13.79
N GLY A 55 11.82 4.27 -14.30
CA GLY A 55 11.89 3.96 -15.74
C GLY A 55 12.36 5.14 -16.60
N LYS A 56 13.10 6.09 -16.03
CA LYS A 56 13.57 7.32 -16.69
C LYS A 56 15.08 7.30 -16.92
N PRO A 57 15.63 8.03 -17.90
CA PRO A 57 17.04 8.35 -17.95
C PRO A 57 17.44 9.29 -16.81
N TYR A 58 18.75 9.44 -16.56
CA TYR A 58 19.26 10.41 -15.61
C TYR A 58 20.40 11.24 -16.20
N ARG A 59 20.64 12.39 -15.60
CA ARG A 59 21.83 13.22 -15.79
C ARG A 59 22.28 13.82 -14.46
N LEU A 60 23.52 14.29 -14.42
CA LEU A 60 24.04 15.06 -13.30
C LEU A 60 24.07 16.56 -13.69
N ALA A 61 23.82 17.42 -12.72
CA ALA A 61 23.90 18.87 -12.83
C ALA A 61 24.69 19.44 -11.64
N ALA A 62 25.35 20.57 -11.85
CA ALA A 62 26.09 21.26 -10.79
C ALA A 62 25.21 22.24 -9.99
N ARG A 63 24.09 22.70 -10.54
CA ARG A 63 23.21 23.70 -9.91
C ARG A 63 21.74 23.47 -10.24
N PHE A 64 20.84 23.93 -9.35
CA PHE A 64 19.40 23.90 -9.60
C PHE A 64 18.99 24.76 -10.81
N SER A 65 19.73 25.82 -11.10
CA SER A 65 19.49 26.69 -12.27
C SER A 65 19.71 26.02 -13.64
N GLU A 66 20.42 24.88 -13.65
CA GLU A 66 20.61 24.07 -14.87
C GLU A 66 19.45 23.12 -15.14
N VAL A 67 18.53 22.94 -14.18
CA VAL A 67 17.37 22.06 -14.32
C VAL A 67 16.22 22.84 -14.97
N ARG A 68 15.70 22.31 -16.09
CA ARG A 68 14.70 22.94 -16.92
C ARG A 68 13.41 22.15 -17.02
N GLY A 69 12.37 22.74 -17.56
CA GLY A 69 11.08 22.07 -17.75
C GLY A 69 11.12 20.88 -18.72
N ASP A 70 12.04 20.85 -19.66
CA ASP A 70 12.27 19.74 -20.58
C ASP A 70 12.92 18.50 -19.90
N ASP A 71 13.41 18.64 -18.67
CA ASP A 71 13.90 17.53 -17.86
C ASP A 71 12.78 16.67 -17.22
N GLN A 72 11.50 16.95 -17.42
CA GLN A 72 10.40 16.17 -16.82
C GLN A 72 10.48 14.66 -17.08
N GLY A 73 11.04 14.26 -18.24
CA GLY A 73 11.30 12.88 -18.59
C GLY A 73 12.60 12.30 -18.01
N THR A 74 13.35 13.04 -17.19
CA THR A 74 14.71 12.71 -16.74
C THR A 74 14.82 12.91 -15.23
N VAL A 75 15.59 12.07 -14.54
CA VAL A 75 15.97 12.27 -13.14
C VAL A 75 17.27 13.06 -13.12
N VAL A 76 17.32 14.16 -12.37
CA VAL A 76 18.52 15.00 -12.28
C VAL A 76 19.20 14.78 -10.94
N GLY A 77 20.50 14.50 -10.94
CA GLY A 77 21.32 14.37 -9.73
C GLY A 77 22.11 15.64 -9.45
N ILE A 78 22.14 16.12 -8.21
CA ILE A 78 22.97 17.23 -7.74
C ILE A 78 23.74 16.77 -6.50
N ALA A 79 25.05 17.02 -6.45
CA ALA A 79 25.86 16.67 -5.28
C ALA A 79 25.49 17.56 -4.07
N VAL A 80 25.55 17.01 -2.86
CA VAL A 80 25.23 17.73 -1.59
C VAL A 80 25.99 19.07 -1.48
N GLY A 81 27.28 19.10 -1.82
CA GLY A 81 28.09 20.31 -1.75
C GLY A 81 27.59 21.44 -2.65
N ASP A 82 27.15 21.07 -3.86
CA ASP A 82 26.61 22.01 -4.85
C ASP A 82 25.16 22.43 -4.48
N ALA A 83 24.36 21.48 -3.99
CA ALA A 83 22.98 21.72 -3.62
C ALA A 83 22.85 22.74 -2.48
N LYS A 84 23.74 22.71 -1.48
CA LYS A 84 23.73 23.67 -0.36
C LYS A 84 23.83 25.12 -0.79
N ALA A 85 24.52 25.38 -1.89
CA ALA A 85 24.78 26.75 -2.35
C ALA A 85 23.53 27.47 -2.83
N ASP A 86 22.55 26.74 -3.42
CA ASP A 86 21.42 27.37 -4.08
C ASP A 86 20.04 26.69 -3.87
N ILE A 87 19.92 25.72 -2.94
CA ILE A 87 18.65 25.00 -2.69
C ILE A 87 17.49 25.93 -2.33
N LEU A 88 17.76 27.02 -1.61
CA LEU A 88 16.72 27.98 -1.20
C LEU A 88 16.18 28.80 -2.38
N SER A 89 16.97 28.96 -3.43
CA SER A 89 16.58 29.70 -4.66
C SER A 89 15.93 28.81 -5.72
N ARG A 90 15.78 27.47 -5.45
CA ARG A 90 15.21 26.54 -6.42
C ARG A 90 13.75 26.86 -6.77
N ASN A 91 13.36 26.58 -7.99
CA ASN A 91 11.97 26.73 -8.44
C ASN A 91 11.11 25.56 -7.95
N ARG A 92 10.43 25.72 -6.81
CA ARG A 92 9.55 24.69 -6.20
C ARG A 92 8.32 24.33 -7.04
N VAL A 93 7.93 25.18 -7.99
CA VAL A 93 6.83 24.88 -8.92
C VAL A 93 7.28 23.89 -9.98
N LEU A 94 8.53 23.98 -10.41
CA LEU A 94 9.11 23.13 -11.44
C LEU A 94 9.73 21.85 -10.89
N LEU A 95 10.29 21.88 -9.68
CA LEU A 95 11.14 20.83 -9.13
C LEU A 95 10.53 20.19 -7.89
N VAL A 96 10.71 18.88 -7.75
CA VAL A 96 10.59 18.13 -6.50
C VAL A 96 11.96 17.60 -6.11
N THR A 97 12.43 17.94 -4.92
CA THR A 97 13.76 17.61 -4.43
C THR A 97 13.72 16.49 -3.40
N ILE A 98 14.55 15.48 -3.56
CA ILE A 98 14.69 14.34 -2.64
C ILE A 98 16.14 14.28 -2.18
N ASN A 99 16.39 14.53 -0.90
CA ASN A 99 17.71 14.32 -0.28
C ASN A 99 17.90 12.82 0.00
N ALA A 100 18.74 12.15 -0.77
CA ALA A 100 19.04 10.74 -0.61
C ALA A 100 20.29 10.56 0.26
N HIS A 101 20.10 10.00 1.49
CA HIS A 101 21.17 9.85 2.45
C HIS A 101 21.38 8.39 2.85
N CYS A 102 22.62 7.90 2.70
CA CYS A 102 23.02 6.56 3.11
C CYS A 102 23.38 6.53 4.58
N VAL A 103 22.56 5.89 5.40
CA VAL A 103 22.76 5.77 6.86
C VAL A 103 23.98 4.89 7.20
N ALA A 104 24.32 3.93 6.34
CA ALA A 104 25.45 3.00 6.57
C ALA A 104 26.82 3.69 6.65
N LEU A 105 26.93 4.95 6.22
CA LEU A 105 28.19 5.70 6.30
C LEU A 105 28.47 6.28 7.70
N GLY A 106 27.54 6.16 8.65
CA GLY A 106 27.71 6.64 10.03
C GLY A 106 27.77 8.17 10.17
N MET A 107 27.51 8.92 9.10
CA MET A 107 27.43 10.37 9.11
C MET A 107 25.96 10.79 9.20
N PRO A 108 25.59 11.76 10.04
CA PRO A 108 24.22 12.27 10.06
C PRO A 108 23.92 13.03 8.75
N PRO A 109 22.64 13.07 8.30
CA PRO A 109 22.25 13.90 7.19
C PRO A 109 22.48 15.40 7.53
N ASP A 110 22.73 16.20 6.50
CA ASP A 110 22.85 17.64 6.65
C ASP A 110 21.50 18.24 7.04
N VAL A 111 21.41 18.85 8.21
CA VAL A 111 20.16 19.34 8.80
C VAL A 111 19.50 20.42 7.94
N ASP A 112 20.30 21.39 7.47
CA ASP A 112 19.80 22.54 6.70
C ASP A 112 19.30 22.09 5.32
N LEU A 113 20.06 21.22 4.67
CA LEU A 113 19.70 20.67 3.37
C LEU A 113 18.43 19.78 3.47
N SER A 114 18.37 18.95 4.51
CA SER A 114 17.21 18.12 4.76
C SER A 114 15.97 18.97 5.04
N ALA A 115 16.07 20.01 5.84
CA ALA A 115 14.96 20.92 6.13
C ALA A 115 14.51 21.69 4.88
N ALA A 116 15.44 22.03 3.98
CA ALA A 116 15.15 22.75 2.76
C ALA A 116 14.59 21.86 1.64
N SER A 117 14.84 20.54 1.65
CA SER A 117 14.35 19.59 0.64
C SER A 117 12.84 19.34 0.77
N ASP A 118 12.18 18.90 -0.30
CA ASP A 118 10.77 18.51 -0.23
C ASP A 118 10.62 17.16 0.48
N TYR A 119 11.52 16.20 0.17
CA TYR A 119 11.56 14.88 0.79
C TYR A 119 12.99 14.46 1.14
N GLU A 120 13.11 13.49 2.03
CA GLU A 120 14.36 12.86 2.41
C GLU A 120 14.22 11.34 2.39
N PHE A 121 15.07 10.68 1.61
CA PHE A 121 15.13 9.23 1.53
C PHE A 121 16.35 8.71 2.26
N LEU A 122 16.12 8.22 3.47
CA LEU A 122 17.15 7.51 4.25
C LEU A 122 17.21 6.06 3.80
N TYR A 123 18.40 5.53 3.54
CA TYR A 123 18.56 4.18 3.03
C TYR A 123 19.82 3.46 3.51
N THR A 124 19.76 2.12 3.44
CA THR A 124 20.91 1.22 3.45
C THR A 124 20.80 0.28 2.26
N GLU A 125 21.91 -0.19 1.70
CA GLU A 125 21.89 -1.20 0.65
C GLU A 125 21.50 -2.56 1.25
N SER A 126 20.21 -2.84 1.30
CA SER A 126 19.60 -4.08 1.79
C SER A 126 18.96 -4.85 0.62
N PRO A 127 18.63 -6.13 0.77
CA PRO A 127 17.90 -6.87 -0.26
C PRO A 127 16.54 -6.25 -0.62
N PHE A 128 15.97 -5.43 0.29
CA PHE A 128 14.66 -4.78 0.09
C PHE A 128 14.77 -3.32 -0.38
N PHE A 129 15.98 -2.85 -0.66
CA PHE A 129 16.24 -1.44 -1.00
C PHE A 129 15.40 -0.94 -2.18
N ARG A 130 15.35 -1.67 -3.30
CA ARG A 130 14.58 -1.26 -4.48
C ARG A 130 13.08 -1.22 -4.19
N ARG A 131 12.56 -2.20 -3.48
CA ARG A 131 11.14 -2.25 -3.06
C ARG A 131 10.79 -1.06 -2.18
N ASP A 132 11.62 -0.76 -1.19
CA ASP A 132 11.46 0.41 -0.32
C ASP A 132 11.48 1.71 -1.12
N LEU A 133 12.44 1.86 -2.02
CA LEU A 133 12.55 3.03 -2.90
C LEU A 133 11.34 3.17 -3.82
N SER A 134 10.89 2.07 -4.44
CA SER A 134 9.71 2.07 -5.31
C SER A 134 8.47 2.57 -4.56
N ARG A 135 8.24 2.05 -3.35
CA ARG A 135 7.13 2.46 -2.50
C ARG A 135 7.24 3.93 -2.08
N PHE A 136 8.41 4.37 -1.61
CA PHE A 136 8.66 5.76 -1.22
C PHE A 136 8.37 6.72 -2.37
N ILE A 137 8.92 6.46 -3.56
CA ILE A 137 8.70 7.29 -4.74
C ILE A 137 7.23 7.28 -5.16
N ALA A 138 6.59 6.10 -5.22
CA ALA A 138 5.20 5.99 -5.62
C ALA A 138 4.27 6.80 -4.70
N PHE A 139 4.55 6.82 -3.40
CA PHE A 139 3.80 7.60 -2.43
C PHE A 139 4.13 9.10 -2.53
N THR A 140 5.40 9.49 -2.43
CA THR A 140 5.81 10.91 -2.37
C THR A 140 5.49 11.66 -3.66
N LEU A 141 5.46 10.99 -4.80
CA LEU A 141 5.04 11.56 -6.07
C LEU A 141 3.52 11.37 -6.37
N GLY A 142 2.72 10.93 -5.40
CA GLY A 142 1.27 10.83 -5.52
C GLY A 142 0.76 9.79 -6.54
N GLN A 143 1.55 8.76 -6.83
CA GLN A 143 1.15 7.68 -7.75
C GLN A 143 0.29 6.62 -7.07
N ILE A 144 0.35 6.53 -5.74
CA ILE A 144 -0.48 5.67 -4.90
C ILE A 144 -1.09 6.50 -3.76
N SER A 145 -2.31 6.14 -3.37
CA SER A 145 -3.00 6.71 -2.21
C SER A 145 -3.59 5.57 -1.39
N HIS A 146 -3.18 5.47 -0.12
CA HIS A 146 -3.73 4.48 0.80
C HIS A 146 -4.99 4.97 1.49
N HIS A 147 -5.14 6.29 1.65
CA HIS A 147 -6.19 6.89 2.47
C HIS A 147 -7.60 6.55 1.97
N GLU A 148 -7.85 6.70 0.67
CA GLU A 148 -9.16 6.43 0.08
C GLU A 148 -9.55 4.96 0.22
N GLU A 149 -8.59 4.06 0.00
CA GLU A 149 -8.82 2.63 0.18
C GLU A 149 -9.15 2.30 1.65
N LEU A 150 -8.36 2.83 2.60
CA LEU A 150 -8.51 2.53 4.01
C LEU A 150 -9.78 3.11 4.62
N THR A 151 -10.21 4.30 4.18
CA THR A 151 -11.44 4.93 4.69
C THR A 151 -12.73 4.34 4.11
N THR A 152 -12.64 3.62 3.00
CA THR A 152 -13.79 2.92 2.39
C THR A 152 -13.96 1.47 2.88
N LYS A 153 -12.96 0.89 3.55
CA LYS A 153 -13.07 -0.45 4.15
C LYS A 153 -14.13 -0.48 5.26
N PRO A 154 -14.85 -1.60 5.42
CA PRO A 154 -15.82 -1.78 6.50
C PRO A 154 -15.20 -1.63 7.88
N ARG A 155 -13.91 -2.01 8.03
CA ARG A 155 -13.16 -1.93 9.28
C ARG A 155 -11.67 -1.84 8.98
N THR A 156 -10.97 -0.96 9.73
CA THR A 156 -9.52 -0.77 9.63
C THR A 156 -8.87 -0.75 10.99
N TYR A 157 -7.66 -1.30 11.06
CA TYR A 157 -6.87 -1.40 12.28
C TYR A 157 -5.47 -0.83 12.07
N PHE A 158 -4.87 -0.30 13.13
CA PHE A 158 -3.43 -0.06 13.14
C PHE A 158 -2.78 -0.65 14.40
N ILE A 159 -1.57 -1.18 14.23
CA ILE A 159 -0.78 -1.69 15.34
C ILE A 159 0.24 -0.64 15.79
N SER A 160 0.26 -0.34 17.10
CA SER A 160 1.25 0.54 17.70
C SER A 160 2.51 -0.24 18.02
N THR A 161 3.64 0.04 17.36
CA THR A 161 4.92 -0.55 17.74
C THR A 161 5.44 0.11 19.03
N THR A 162 5.60 -0.68 20.08
CA THR A 162 6.04 -0.21 21.40
C THR A 162 7.48 -0.60 21.71
N PHE A 163 8.24 -0.97 20.70
CA PHE A 163 9.65 -1.33 20.84
C PHE A 163 10.52 -0.09 21.08
N PRO A 164 11.48 -0.15 21.98
CA PRO A 164 12.43 0.94 22.20
C PRO A 164 13.45 1.11 21.07
N ASP A 165 13.62 0.10 20.23
CA ASP A 165 14.40 0.08 19.01
C ASP A 165 13.70 -0.84 17.99
N VAL A 166 13.39 -0.33 16.81
CA VAL A 166 12.71 -1.05 15.74
C VAL A 166 13.50 -2.29 15.29
N ARG A 167 14.83 -2.29 15.44
CA ARG A 167 15.66 -3.47 15.11
C ARG A 167 15.19 -4.71 15.86
N THR A 168 14.72 -4.57 17.08
CA THR A 168 14.24 -5.68 17.91
C THR A 168 12.87 -6.20 17.47
N ALA A 169 12.12 -5.44 16.68
CA ALA A 169 10.83 -5.82 16.11
C ALA A 169 10.95 -6.60 14.79
N LEU A 170 12.06 -6.42 14.05
CA LEU A 170 12.18 -6.83 12.64
C LEU A 170 11.89 -8.32 12.40
N SER A 171 12.25 -9.20 13.33
CA SER A 171 11.98 -10.65 13.23
C SER A 171 10.50 -11.00 13.33
N ASN A 172 9.72 -10.18 14.04
CA ASN A 172 8.31 -10.45 14.36
C ASN A 172 7.34 -9.55 13.57
N LEU A 173 7.85 -8.59 12.80
CA LEU A 173 7.02 -7.57 12.19
C LEU A 173 5.98 -8.14 11.22
N ASP A 174 6.33 -9.22 10.51
CA ASP A 174 5.43 -9.87 9.56
C ASP A 174 4.19 -10.46 10.27
N ILE A 175 4.38 -11.08 11.45
CA ILE A 175 3.26 -11.63 12.23
C ILE A 175 2.51 -10.53 12.99
N LEU A 176 3.22 -9.54 13.54
CA LEU A 176 2.62 -8.38 14.21
C LEU A 176 1.68 -7.59 13.30
N SER A 177 1.94 -7.62 12.00
CA SER A 177 1.19 -6.86 11.01
C SER A 177 -0.07 -7.56 10.50
N VAL A 178 -0.31 -8.82 10.87
CA VAL A 178 -1.51 -9.55 10.44
C VAL A 178 -2.77 -8.91 11.02
N GLY A 179 -3.74 -8.60 10.18
CA GLY A 179 -4.95 -7.89 10.55
C GLY A 179 -4.80 -6.36 10.61
N SER A 180 -3.57 -5.83 10.49
CA SER A 180 -3.33 -4.39 10.52
C SER A 180 -3.36 -3.77 9.13
N ASP A 181 -3.91 -2.57 9.02
CA ASP A 181 -3.93 -1.75 7.81
C ASP A 181 -2.86 -0.66 7.82
N ALA A 182 -2.32 -0.35 8.98
CA ALA A 182 -1.21 0.57 9.18
C ALA A 182 -0.37 0.17 10.40
N VAL A 183 0.87 0.66 10.45
CA VAL A 183 1.80 0.47 11.56
C VAL A 183 2.15 1.82 12.14
N GLU A 184 1.92 2.00 13.45
CA GLU A 184 2.29 3.22 14.18
C GLU A 184 3.69 3.09 14.76
N ILE A 185 4.57 4.07 14.48
CA ILE A 185 5.82 4.26 15.19
C ILE A 185 5.64 5.28 16.33
N ARG A 186 5.89 4.86 17.56
CA ARG A 186 5.79 5.67 18.78
C ARG A 186 7.16 6.25 19.12
N VAL A 187 7.40 7.48 18.62
CA VAL A 187 8.70 8.17 18.81
C VAL A 187 9.03 8.40 20.29
N ASP A 188 8.01 8.69 21.08
CA ASP A 188 8.15 8.88 22.53
C ASP A 188 8.60 7.63 23.31
N LEU A 189 8.45 6.44 22.72
CA LEU A 189 8.88 5.17 23.31
C LEU A 189 10.26 4.72 22.83
N LEU A 190 10.80 5.32 21.77
CA LEU A 190 12.14 5.03 21.28
C LEU A 190 13.19 5.44 22.32
N ARG A 191 14.29 4.68 22.40
CA ARG A 191 15.40 4.92 23.31
C ARG A 191 16.71 4.97 22.54
N GLU A 192 17.17 6.18 22.26
CA GLU A 192 18.48 6.42 21.67
C GLU A 192 19.56 6.23 22.73
N PRO A 193 20.49 5.26 22.57
CA PRO A 193 21.54 5.06 23.55
C PRO A 193 22.60 6.15 23.45
N LEU A 194 23.10 6.61 24.63
CA LEU A 194 24.22 7.51 24.73
C LEU A 194 25.51 6.76 25.10
N PRO A 195 26.69 7.33 24.83
CA PRO A 195 27.98 6.67 25.11
C PRO A 195 28.21 6.29 26.58
N ASP A 196 27.55 6.98 27.52
CA ASP A 196 27.63 6.73 28.98
C ASP A 196 26.67 5.60 29.43
N GLY A 197 25.93 4.98 28.52
CA GLY A 197 24.94 3.93 28.80
C GLY A 197 23.55 4.46 29.21
N SER A 198 23.39 5.77 29.30
CA SER A 198 22.06 6.39 29.46
C SER A 198 21.32 6.50 28.12
N PHE A 199 20.12 7.06 28.15
CA PHE A 199 19.33 7.29 26.95
C PHE A 199 19.02 8.77 26.79
N ASN A 200 19.00 9.23 25.53
CA ASN A 200 18.57 10.57 25.19
C ASN A 200 17.11 10.78 25.63
N PRO A 201 16.79 11.83 26.43
CA PRO A 201 15.41 12.10 26.87
C PRO A 201 14.42 12.28 25.69
N VAL A 202 14.89 12.88 24.60
CA VAL A 202 14.17 12.97 23.32
C VAL A 202 15.09 12.40 22.25
N PRO A 203 14.73 11.29 21.60
CA PRO A 203 15.56 10.70 20.56
C PRO A 203 15.86 11.70 19.44
N SER A 204 17.10 11.81 18.99
CA SER A 204 17.49 12.74 17.92
C SER A 204 16.74 12.46 16.61
N LEU A 205 16.56 13.49 15.78
CA LEU A 205 15.94 13.32 14.44
C LEU A 205 16.71 12.32 13.58
N SER A 206 18.04 12.26 13.71
CA SER A 206 18.85 11.28 12.98
C SER A 206 18.51 9.85 13.40
N TYR A 207 18.44 9.59 14.70
CA TYR A 207 18.07 8.27 15.24
C TYR A 207 16.64 7.88 14.84
N VAL A 208 15.67 8.81 15.00
CA VAL A 208 14.28 8.57 14.64
C VAL A 208 14.12 8.30 13.15
N GLY A 209 14.83 9.05 12.29
CA GLY A 209 14.83 8.82 10.85
C GLY A 209 15.34 7.41 10.47
N GLU A 210 16.40 6.94 11.15
CA GLU A 210 16.89 5.56 10.98
C GLU A 210 15.84 4.52 11.39
N GLN A 211 15.12 4.77 12.51
CA GLN A 211 14.05 3.87 12.96
C GLN A 211 12.88 3.81 11.95
N VAL A 212 12.49 4.95 11.36
CA VAL A 212 11.48 5.02 10.30
C VAL A 212 11.95 4.25 9.06
N MET A 213 13.22 4.44 8.64
CA MET A 213 13.81 3.70 7.53
C MET A 213 13.75 2.19 7.76
N LEU A 214 14.18 1.71 8.92
CA LEU A 214 14.18 0.28 9.27
C LEU A 214 12.77 -0.31 9.23
N LEU A 215 11.79 0.42 9.77
CA LEU A 215 10.38 0.00 9.73
C LEU A 215 9.87 -0.08 8.29
N ARG A 216 10.11 0.96 7.47
CA ARG A 216 9.66 1.02 6.07
C ARG A 216 10.26 -0.09 5.22
N GLN A 217 11.52 -0.47 5.46
CA GLN A 217 12.17 -1.58 4.75
C GLN A 217 11.55 -2.95 5.05
N ARG A 218 10.87 -3.10 6.18
CA ARG A 218 10.31 -4.39 6.63
C ARG A 218 8.80 -4.49 6.51
N THR A 219 8.08 -3.38 6.43
CA THR A 219 6.62 -3.40 6.25
C THR A 219 6.21 -2.76 4.93
N GLU A 220 5.14 -3.27 4.34
CA GLU A 220 4.44 -2.64 3.21
C GLU A 220 3.25 -1.78 3.68
N LEU A 221 2.91 -1.84 4.97
CA LEU A 221 1.81 -1.08 5.52
C LEU A 221 2.14 0.40 5.63
N PRO A 222 1.15 1.28 5.46
CA PRO A 222 1.28 2.70 5.76
C PRO A 222 1.83 2.94 7.17
N ILE A 223 2.74 3.90 7.31
CA ILE A 223 3.33 4.26 8.60
C ILE A 223 2.60 5.46 9.18
N ILE A 224 2.16 5.33 10.43
CA ILE A 224 1.65 6.41 11.27
C ILE A 224 2.78 6.87 12.18
N PHE A 225 3.16 8.13 12.10
CA PHE A 225 4.20 8.72 12.93
C PHE A 225 3.58 9.49 14.10
N THR A 226 3.93 9.11 15.34
CA THR A 226 3.31 9.64 16.54
C THR A 226 4.36 10.09 17.56
N THR A 227 4.32 11.34 17.99
CA THR A 227 5.17 11.90 19.05
C THR A 227 4.67 11.58 20.46
N ARG A 228 3.40 11.65 20.72
CA ARG A 228 2.63 11.45 21.97
C ARG A 228 3.22 12.14 23.20
N CYS A 229 2.53 13.21 23.63
CA CYS A 229 2.97 14.06 24.74
C CYS A 229 2.77 13.43 26.14
N THR A 230 3.46 14.00 27.11
CA THR A 230 3.39 13.56 28.53
C THR A 230 2.00 13.67 29.14
N ARG A 231 1.20 14.69 28.77
CA ARG A 231 -0.18 14.85 29.26
C ARG A 231 -1.13 13.77 28.73
N GLU A 232 -0.82 13.22 27.56
CA GLU A 232 -1.60 12.16 26.90
C GLU A 232 -0.95 10.78 27.10
N ASN A 233 -0.32 10.56 28.25
CA ASN A 233 0.35 9.32 28.65
C ASN A 233 1.49 8.87 27.74
N GLY A 234 2.11 9.78 27.03
CA GLY A 234 3.36 9.58 26.31
C GLY A 234 4.57 10.07 27.08
N LYS A 235 5.70 10.20 26.39
CA LYS A 235 6.97 10.68 26.98
C LYS A 235 7.54 11.90 26.27
N PHE A 236 6.92 12.35 25.17
CA PHE A 236 7.42 13.52 24.45
C PHE A 236 7.13 14.81 25.25
N PRO A 237 8.13 15.67 25.52
CA PRO A 237 7.97 16.84 26.39
C PRO A 237 7.12 17.93 25.74
N MET A 238 6.33 18.64 26.54
CA MET A 238 5.33 19.64 26.07
C MET A 238 5.78 21.09 26.17
N ASP A 239 6.97 21.33 26.67
CA ASP A 239 7.50 22.68 26.91
C ASP A 239 7.85 23.44 25.61
N ASN A 240 7.97 22.74 24.50
CA ASN A 240 8.28 23.33 23.21
C ASN A 240 7.38 22.77 22.07
N PRO A 241 6.24 23.42 21.74
CA PRO A 241 5.40 22.99 20.62
C PRO A 241 6.11 22.98 19.26
N GLU A 242 7.10 23.84 19.03
CA GLU A 242 7.87 23.86 17.77
C GLU A 242 8.72 22.59 17.60
N LEU A 243 9.10 21.91 18.70
CA LEU A 243 9.75 20.61 18.63
C LEU A 243 8.83 19.56 18.02
N PHE A 244 7.52 19.56 18.38
CA PHE A 244 6.54 18.67 17.75
C PHE A 244 6.44 18.94 16.25
N TYR A 245 6.38 20.22 15.85
CA TYR A 245 6.35 20.57 14.44
C TYR A 245 7.58 20.02 13.71
N GLN A 246 8.77 20.17 14.24
CA GLN A 246 10.01 19.68 13.62
C GLN A 246 9.96 18.18 13.36
N TYR A 247 9.53 17.36 14.35
CA TYR A 247 9.45 15.91 14.20
C TYR A 247 8.35 15.48 13.24
N LEU A 248 7.17 16.08 13.32
CA LEU A 248 6.04 15.76 12.46
C LEU A 248 6.31 16.18 11.00
N TYR A 249 6.93 17.34 10.79
CA TYR A 249 7.33 17.77 9.45
C TYR A 249 8.42 16.88 8.86
N ARG A 250 9.40 16.46 9.66
CA ARG A 250 10.40 15.47 9.20
C ARG A 250 9.76 14.13 8.83
N ALA A 251 8.76 13.69 9.55
CA ALA A 251 8.00 12.48 9.19
C ALA A 251 7.33 12.59 7.81
N ILE A 252 6.76 13.76 7.50
CA ILE A 252 6.22 14.07 6.17
C ILE A 252 7.32 13.98 5.10
N GLN A 253 8.48 14.58 5.37
CA GLN A 253 9.64 14.53 4.46
C GLN A 253 10.17 13.10 4.28
N TRP A 254 10.12 12.23 5.30
CA TRP A 254 10.48 10.81 5.21
C TRP A 254 9.42 9.94 4.51
N GLY A 255 8.31 10.53 4.06
CA GLY A 255 7.25 9.84 3.36
C GLY A 255 6.40 8.94 4.25
N CYS A 256 6.24 9.29 5.55
CA CYS A 256 5.24 8.64 6.39
C CYS A 256 3.84 8.98 5.88
N GLU A 257 3.00 7.97 5.70
CA GLU A 257 1.68 8.15 5.10
C GLU A 257 0.71 8.89 6.02
N TYR A 258 0.91 8.78 7.33
CA TYR A 258 0.11 9.48 8.34
C TYR A 258 0.99 10.12 9.40
N VAL A 259 0.56 11.28 9.90
CA VAL A 259 1.14 11.95 11.08
C VAL A 259 0.05 12.20 12.10
N ASP A 260 0.30 11.78 13.37
CA ASP A 260 -0.62 11.96 14.50
C ASP A 260 -0.35 13.34 15.13
N VAL A 261 -1.27 14.29 14.89
CA VAL A 261 -1.16 15.67 15.31
C VAL A 261 -2.09 15.92 16.48
N GLU A 262 -1.53 16.16 17.66
CA GLU A 262 -2.28 16.35 18.89
C GLU A 262 -3.01 17.70 18.88
N ILE A 263 -4.31 17.72 19.23
CA ILE A 263 -5.18 18.90 19.13
C ILE A 263 -4.78 20.07 20.06
N TRP A 264 -4.04 19.78 21.13
CA TRP A 264 -3.57 20.80 22.07
C TRP A 264 -2.47 21.70 21.48
N LEU A 265 -1.80 21.25 20.40
CA LEU A 265 -0.83 22.07 19.69
C LEU A 265 -1.48 23.36 19.19
N PRO A 266 -0.77 24.49 19.21
CA PRO A 266 -1.27 25.76 18.68
C PRO A 266 -1.85 25.61 17.27
N GLU A 267 -2.95 26.29 16.99
CA GLU A 267 -3.62 26.22 15.70
C GLU A 267 -2.70 26.56 14.53
N GLU A 268 -1.78 27.50 14.73
CA GLU A 268 -0.78 27.88 13.75
C GLU A 268 0.12 26.70 13.35
N ILE A 269 0.56 25.89 14.30
CA ILE A 269 1.39 24.69 14.05
C ILE A 269 0.56 23.64 13.30
N ARG A 270 -0.69 23.40 13.73
CA ARG A 270 -1.60 22.44 13.07
C ARG A 270 -1.89 22.87 11.62
N HIS A 271 -2.10 24.15 11.39
CA HIS A 271 -2.31 24.72 10.05
C HIS A 271 -1.07 24.59 9.17
N ARG A 272 0.14 24.93 9.69
CA ARG A 272 1.41 24.77 8.95
C ARG A 272 1.64 23.32 8.52
N LEU A 273 1.39 22.36 9.41
CA LEU A 273 1.49 20.93 9.06
C LEU A 273 0.49 20.54 7.98
N PHE A 274 -0.76 21.02 8.08
CA PHE A 274 -1.79 20.76 7.08
C PHE A 274 -1.40 21.29 5.69
N GLU A 275 -0.90 22.52 5.59
CA GLU A 275 -0.46 23.10 4.32
C GLU A 275 0.76 22.39 3.71
N GLN A 276 1.63 21.85 4.57
CA GLN A 276 2.90 21.24 4.14
C GLN A 276 2.87 19.71 4.06
N ARG A 277 1.71 19.09 4.32
CA ARG A 277 1.61 17.63 4.43
C ARG A 277 1.86 16.86 3.14
N GLY A 278 1.82 17.52 1.98
CA GLY A 278 1.98 16.85 0.68
C GLY A 278 0.96 15.73 0.48
N ASN A 279 1.43 14.51 0.24
CA ASN A 279 0.59 13.32 0.11
C ASN A 279 0.29 12.63 1.45
N SER A 280 0.99 13.02 2.54
CA SER A 280 0.70 12.52 3.90
C SER A 280 -0.68 12.98 4.37
N ARG A 281 -1.27 12.25 5.31
CA ARG A 281 -2.57 12.56 5.91
C ARG A 281 -2.42 12.81 7.39
N ILE A 282 -3.24 13.72 7.93
CA ILE A 282 -3.22 14.09 9.33
C ILE A 282 -4.28 13.31 10.09
N ILE A 283 -3.85 12.62 11.16
CA ILE A 283 -4.73 12.10 12.20
C ILE A 283 -4.76 13.17 13.30
N SER A 284 -5.86 13.95 13.40
CA SER A 284 -6.02 14.91 14.48
C SER A 284 -6.43 14.17 15.74
N ALA A 285 -5.56 14.19 16.77
CA ALA A 285 -5.66 13.31 17.92
C ALA A 285 -6.00 14.06 19.22
N PHE A 286 -6.98 13.55 19.95
CA PHE A 286 -7.35 13.95 21.29
C PHE A 286 -7.36 12.73 22.21
N HIS A 287 -6.69 12.84 23.38
CA HIS A 287 -6.72 11.81 24.42
C HIS A 287 -7.01 12.44 25.77
N ASP A 288 -8.02 11.90 26.47
CA ASP A 288 -8.30 12.24 27.87
C ASP A 288 -7.97 11.07 28.79
N PHE A 289 -7.05 11.28 29.71
CA PHE A 289 -6.67 10.32 30.77
C PHE A 289 -7.23 10.72 32.13
N SER A 290 -7.93 11.87 32.25
CA SER A 290 -8.48 12.36 33.51
C SER A 290 -9.77 11.63 33.91
N GLY A 291 -10.51 11.06 32.93
CA GLY A 291 -11.83 10.46 33.13
C GLY A 291 -12.93 11.50 33.35
N THR A 292 -12.65 12.79 33.12
CA THR A 292 -13.61 13.89 33.27
C THR A 292 -14.37 14.21 31.98
N PHE A 293 -13.80 13.86 30.84
CA PHE A 293 -14.45 14.01 29.54
C PHE A 293 -15.68 13.12 29.43
N LYS A 294 -16.76 13.65 28.83
CA LYS A 294 -18.02 12.94 28.61
C LYS A 294 -18.48 13.06 27.16
N TRP A 295 -18.79 11.92 26.54
CA TRP A 295 -19.26 11.87 25.14
C TRP A 295 -20.57 12.61 24.90
N ALA A 296 -21.46 12.63 25.90
CA ALA A 296 -22.72 13.34 25.84
C ALA A 296 -22.59 14.86 26.05
N SER A 297 -21.40 15.37 26.34
CA SER A 297 -21.16 16.78 26.58
C SER A 297 -21.01 17.59 25.28
N PRO A 298 -21.37 18.90 25.27
CA PRO A 298 -21.06 19.78 24.13
C PRO A 298 -19.57 19.84 23.78
N GLN A 299 -18.69 19.57 24.76
CA GLN A 299 -17.23 19.53 24.55
C GLN A 299 -16.83 18.49 23.53
N ALA A 300 -17.50 17.32 23.47
CA ALA A 300 -17.20 16.29 22.51
C ALA A 300 -17.38 16.78 21.06
N GLN A 301 -18.49 17.50 20.80
CA GLN A 301 -18.74 18.11 19.49
C GLN A 301 -17.70 19.20 19.18
N THR A 302 -17.37 20.05 20.16
CA THR A 302 -16.36 21.10 19.97
C THR A 302 -15.00 20.52 19.59
N ILE A 303 -14.55 19.46 20.28
CA ILE A 303 -13.27 18.79 19.98
C ILE A 303 -13.31 18.17 18.58
N PHE A 304 -14.42 17.53 18.19
CA PHE A 304 -14.57 17.00 16.84
C PHE A 304 -14.47 18.11 15.79
N ASP A 305 -15.18 19.23 16.00
CA ASP A 305 -15.21 20.36 15.08
C ASP A 305 -13.84 21.05 14.95
N GLU A 306 -13.10 21.18 16.03
CA GLU A 306 -11.71 21.67 16.00
C GLU A 306 -10.76 20.68 15.30
N SER A 307 -10.94 19.38 15.54
CA SER A 307 -10.08 18.34 14.94
C SER A 307 -10.25 18.24 13.43
N ARG A 308 -11.49 18.34 12.93
CA ARG A 308 -11.79 18.23 11.50
C ARG A 308 -11.31 19.40 10.65
N LYS A 309 -10.90 20.53 11.26
CA LYS A 309 -10.37 21.69 10.50
C LYS A 309 -9.13 21.32 9.71
N TYR A 310 -8.24 20.52 10.32
CA TYR A 310 -6.94 20.14 9.76
C TYR A 310 -6.70 18.64 9.75
N GLY A 311 -7.64 17.81 10.23
CA GLY A 311 -7.54 16.36 10.28
C GLY A 311 -8.19 15.69 9.08
N ASP A 312 -7.47 14.79 8.41
CA ASP A 312 -8.04 13.86 7.42
C ASP A 312 -8.73 12.67 8.11
N ILE A 313 -8.37 12.38 9.36
CA ILE A 313 -9.03 11.46 10.30
C ILE A 313 -9.11 12.16 11.66
N VAL A 314 -10.26 12.08 12.33
CA VAL A 314 -10.42 12.54 13.71
C VAL A 314 -10.26 11.36 14.64
N LYS A 315 -9.33 11.44 15.62
CA LYS A 315 -9.07 10.40 16.61
C LYS A 315 -9.38 10.96 18.02
N MET A 316 -10.36 10.36 18.70
CA MET A 316 -10.76 10.77 20.04
C MET A 316 -10.74 9.56 20.98
N ILE A 317 -9.96 9.63 22.03
CA ILE A 317 -9.76 8.52 22.97
C ILE A 317 -9.90 9.05 24.41
N THR A 318 -10.71 8.37 25.24
CA THR A 318 -10.87 8.76 26.65
C THR A 318 -10.87 7.55 27.57
N ILE A 319 -10.44 7.74 28.81
CA ILE A 319 -10.67 6.75 29.87
C ILE A 319 -12.09 6.90 30.40
N ILE A 320 -12.76 5.78 30.69
CA ILE A 320 -14.13 5.79 31.21
C ILE A 320 -14.22 5.17 32.59
N ASN A 321 -15.24 5.57 33.34
CA ASN A 321 -15.50 5.10 34.70
C ASN A 321 -16.70 4.15 34.79
N SER A 322 -17.51 4.09 33.74
CA SER A 322 -18.72 3.25 33.69
C SER A 322 -18.89 2.61 32.31
N VAL A 323 -19.42 1.39 32.27
CA VAL A 323 -19.79 0.70 31.03
C VAL A 323 -20.81 1.49 30.19
N SER A 324 -21.70 2.27 30.84
CA SER A 324 -22.71 3.10 30.16
C SER A 324 -22.10 4.12 29.20
N GLU A 325 -20.88 4.58 29.46
CA GLU A 325 -20.19 5.55 28.60
C GLU A 325 -19.82 4.98 27.22
N ASN A 326 -19.84 3.65 27.04
CA ASN A 326 -19.72 3.06 25.71
C ASN A 326 -20.95 3.36 24.85
N TYR A 327 -22.15 3.37 25.44
CA TYR A 327 -23.38 3.68 24.69
C TYR A 327 -23.47 5.16 24.33
N GLU A 328 -22.96 6.04 25.20
CA GLU A 328 -22.83 7.47 24.89
C GLU A 328 -21.91 7.69 23.69
N LEU A 329 -20.78 6.97 23.65
CA LEU A 329 -19.86 7.00 22.51
C LEU A 329 -20.52 6.48 21.23
N GLU A 330 -21.25 5.37 21.26
CA GLU A 330 -21.96 4.85 20.08
C GLU A 330 -23.01 5.84 19.57
N TYR A 331 -23.73 6.50 20.49
CA TYR A 331 -24.65 7.56 20.12
C TYR A 331 -23.91 8.73 19.45
N PHE A 332 -22.80 9.19 20.03
CA PHE A 332 -21.95 10.25 19.46
C PHE A 332 -21.45 9.88 18.05
N ARG A 333 -20.91 8.67 17.85
CA ARG A 333 -20.49 8.20 16.51
C ARG A 333 -21.64 8.24 15.51
N SER A 334 -22.83 7.80 15.92
CA SER A 334 -24.03 7.80 15.08
C SER A 334 -24.43 9.21 14.66
N GLN A 335 -24.38 10.17 15.58
CA GLN A 335 -24.64 11.58 15.30
C GLN A 335 -23.62 12.18 14.34
N ILE A 336 -22.32 11.93 14.57
CA ILE A 336 -21.25 12.41 13.68
C ILE A 336 -21.45 11.85 12.27
N LYS A 337 -21.70 10.55 12.13
CA LYS A 337 -21.92 9.91 10.83
C LYS A 337 -23.14 10.46 10.09
N ALA A 338 -24.23 10.74 10.81
CA ALA A 338 -25.45 11.28 10.23
C ALA A 338 -25.28 12.74 9.79
N ASN A 339 -24.61 13.56 10.61
CA ASN A 339 -24.50 15.00 10.42
C ASN A 339 -23.31 15.40 9.54
N ASN A 340 -22.30 14.51 9.36
CA ASN A 340 -21.07 14.78 8.60
C ASN A 340 -20.74 13.62 7.64
N PRO A 341 -21.62 13.26 6.70
CA PRO A 341 -21.42 12.10 5.83
C PRO A 341 -20.22 12.23 4.89
N GLU A 342 -19.83 13.44 4.55
CA GLU A 342 -18.67 13.76 3.68
C GLU A 342 -17.46 14.28 4.48
N GLY A 343 -17.57 14.31 5.81
CA GLY A 343 -16.47 14.77 6.67
C GLY A 343 -15.40 13.70 6.91
N PRO A 344 -14.29 14.05 7.59
CA PRO A 344 -13.27 13.09 7.95
C PRO A 344 -13.87 12.00 8.86
N PRO A 345 -13.45 10.72 8.68
CA PRO A 345 -13.94 9.63 9.49
C PRO A 345 -13.50 9.79 10.95
N LEU A 346 -14.37 9.33 11.87
CA LEU A 346 -14.11 9.37 13.30
C LEU A 346 -13.60 8.02 13.81
N SER A 347 -12.38 8.00 14.33
CA SER A 347 -11.82 6.92 15.15
C SER A 347 -11.98 7.28 16.62
N ALA A 348 -12.94 6.65 17.31
CA ALA A 348 -13.20 6.98 18.70
C ALA A 348 -13.31 5.73 19.56
N VAL A 349 -12.55 5.64 20.64
CA VAL A 349 -12.55 4.48 21.54
C VAL A 349 -12.39 4.88 23.00
N ASN A 350 -12.94 4.07 23.88
CA ASN A 350 -12.73 4.17 25.31
C ASN A 350 -11.56 3.32 25.78
N MET A 351 -10.82 3.78 26.77
CA MET A 351 -9.71 3.07 27.41
C MET A 351 -10.17 2.30 28.65
N GLY A 352 -9.30 1.39 29.08
CA GLY A 352 -9.53 0.49 30.19
C GLY A 352 -10.37 -0.74 29.81
N GLN A 353 -10.51 -1.70 30.72
CA GLN A 353 -11.32 -2.90 30.49
C GLN A 353 -12.77 -2.58 30.24
N LEU A 354 -13.33 -1.59 30.95
CA LEU A 354 -14.70 -1.12 30.75
C LEU A 354 -14.95 -0.59 29.33
N GLY A 355 -13.88 -0.11 28.65
CA GLY A 355 -13.94 0.47 27.31
C GLY A 355 -13.83 -0.54 26.16
N GLN A 356 -13.57 -1.80 26.41
CA GLN A 356 -13.32 -2.81 25.37
C GLN A 356 -14.48 -3.01 24.40
N LEU A 357 -15.74 -2.82 24.86
CA LEU A 357 -16.89 -2.85 23.99
C LEU A 357 -16.77 -1.82 22.86
N SER A 358 -16.39 -0.58 23.19
CA SER A 358 -16.21 0.48 22.19
C SER A 358 -15.10 0.19 21.18
N ARG A 359 -14.06 -0.52 21.58
CA ARG A 359 -12.96 -0.95 20.69
C ARG A 359 -13.43 -2.00 19.69
N SER A 360 -14.25 -2.96 20.14
CA SER A 360 -14.87 -3.96 19.27
C SER A 360 -15.82 -3.32 18.25
N LEU A 361 -16.53 -2.26 18.62
CA LEU A 361 -17.50 -1.57 17.75
C LEU A 361 -16.88 -0.50 16.84
N ASN A 362 -15.68 0.03 17.17
CA ASN A 362 -15.03 1.03 16.33
C ASN A 362 -14.63 0.42 14.97
N THR A 363 -14.94 1.13 13.89
CA THR A 363 -14.69 0.65 12.52
C THR A 363 -13.56 1.36 11.78
N VAL A 364 -13.09 2.50 12.31
CA VAL A 364 -12.10 3.32 11.63
C VAL A 364 -10.82 3.39 12.44
N PHE A 365 -9.71 2.98 11.85
CA PHE A 365 -8.36 3.08 12.45
C PHE A 365 -8.35 2.71 13.94
N SER A 366 -8.89 1.54 14.27
CA SER A 366 -8.90 1.04 15.65
C SER A 366 -7.48 0.69 16.08
N PRO A 367 -6.97 1.27 17.18
CA PRO A 367 -5.67 0.89 17.71
C PRO A 367 -5.75 -0.51 18.31
N ILE A 368 -4.95 -1.44 17.79
CA ILE A 368 -4.85 -2.81 18.27
C ILE A 368 -3.50 -3.07 18.92
N THR A 369 -3.43 -4.16 19.69
CA THR A 369 -2.21 -4.70 20.28
C THR A 369 -1.93 -6.10 19.74
N HIS A 370 -0.79 -6.67 20.15
CA HIS A 370 -0.41 -8.04 19.83
C HIS A 370 0.42 -8.64 20.98
N PRO A 371 0.28 -9.94 21.30
CA PRO A 371 1.03 -10.58 22.41
C PRO A 371 2.57 -10.47 22.29
N LEU A 372 3.11 -10.31 21.09
CA LEU A 372 4.55 -10.17 20.86
C LEU A 372 5.07 -8.73 21.06
N LEU A 373 4.22 -7.76 21.37
CA LEU A 373 4.66 -6.41 21.70
C LEU A 373 5.25 -6.36 23.13
N PRO A 374 6.32 -5.58 23.36
CA PRO A 374 6.94 -5.45 24.69
C PRO A 374 5.97 -4.94 25.76
N ILE A 375 5.12 -3.99 25.38
CA ILE A 375 4.09 -3.39 26.26
C ILE A 375 2.84 -3.08 25.43
N VAL A 376 1.70 -3.03 26.12
CA VAL A 376 0.45 -2.54 25.54
C VAL A 376 0.48 -1.01 25.51
N ALA A 377 0.21 -0.41 24.33
CA ALA A 377 0.34 1.04 24.13
C ALA A 377 -0.68 1.88 24.91
N ALA A 378 -1.87 1.34 25.16
CA ALA A 378 -2.92 2.00 25.93
C ALA A 378 -3.77 0.99 26.71
N PRO A 379 -4.30 1.35 27.90
CA PRO A 379 -5.11 0.45 28.71
C PRO A 379 -6.31 -0.12 27.96
N GLY A 380 -6.53 -1.43 28.09
CA GLY A 380 -7.69 -2.12 27.48
C GLY A 380 -7.59 -2.35 25.98
N GLN A 381 -6.43 -2.12 25.34
CA GLN A 381 -6.24 -2.51 23.94
C GLN A 381 -6.45 -4.02 23.76
N MET A 382 -7.02 -4.36 22.62
CA MET A 382 -7.30 -5.71 22.17
C MET A 382 -6.52 -6.01 20.90
N SER A 383 -6.16 -7.26 20.68
CA SER A 383 -5.64 -7.72 19.40
C SER A 383 -6.75 -7.82 18.35
N ALA A 384 -6.39 -7.94 17.07
CA ALA A 384 -7.37 -8.22 16.01
C ALA A 384 -8.16 -9.51 16.28
N ALA A 385 -7.48 -10.54 16.80
CA ALA A 385 -8.11 -11.81 17.16
C ALA A 385 -9.17 -11.64 18.27
N GLU A 386 -8.82 -10.98 19.37
CA GLU A 386 -9.77 -10.71 20.48
C GLU A 386 -10.97 -9.87 20.02
N ILE A 387 -10.78 -8.91 19.13
CA ILE A 387 -11.89 -8.13 18.54
C ILE A 387 -12.78 -9.03 17.69
N ASN A 388 -12.21 -9.88 16.85
CA ASN A 388 -12.98 -10.81 16.02
C ASN A 388 -13.76 -11.83 16.86
N GLU A 389 -13.17 -12.38 17.93
CA GLU A 389 -13.83 -13.26 18.89
C GLU A 389 -14.99 -12.56 19.59
N ALA A 390 -14.77 -11.32 20.07
CA ALA A 390 -15.83 -10.51 20.67
C ALA A 390 -16.98 -10.24 19.69
N LEU A 391 -16.67 -9.86 18.45
CA LEU A 391 -17.66 -9.64 17.39
C LEU A 391 -18.43 -10.93 17.06
N SER A 392 -17.74 -12.07 17.04
CA SER A 392 -18.38 -13.37 16.81
C SER A 392 -19.33 -13.74 17.94
N THR A 393 -18.91 -13.55 19.19
CA THR A 393 -19.74 -13.79 20.38
C THR A 393 -20.99 -12.88 20.41
N MET A 394 -20.86 -11.64 19.95
CA MET A 394 -21.97 -10.67 19.83
C MET A 394 -22.84 -10.91 18.58
N GLY A 395 -22.56 -11.89 17.75
CA GLY A 395 -23.29 -12.16 16.50
C GLY A 395 -23.03 -11.14 15.37
N GLN A 396 -22.00 -10.30 15.52
CA GLN A 396 -21.62 -9.30 14.50
C GLN A 396 -20.63 -9.85 13.46
N LEU A 397 -20.02 -11.00 13.75
CA LEU A 397 -19.14 -11.74 12.85
C LEU A 397 -19.59 -13.21 12.79
N PRO A 398 -20.57 -13.55 11.94
CA PRO A 398 -21.09 -14.90 11.84
C PRO A 398 -20.06 -15.87 11.28
N LYS A 399 -20.13 -17.13 11.74
CA LYS A 399 -19.29 -18.20 11.21
C LYS A 399 -19.63 -18.49 9.74
N LYS A 400 -18.60 -18.56 8.90
CA LYS A 400 -18.72 -18.80 7.46
C LYS A 400 -17.89 -20.01 7.03
N ASN A 401 -18.33 -20.68 5.96
CA ASN A 401 -17.57 -21.72 5.27
C ASN A 401 -16.94 -21.12 4.02
N ILE A 402 -15.63 -21.04 3.98
CA ILE A 402 -14.85 -20.51 2.87
C ILE A 402 -14.15 -21.68 2.18
N TYR A 403 -14.18 -21.69 0.84
CA TYR A 403 -13.70 -22.80 0.04
C TYR A 403 -12.56 -22.41 -0.87
N ALA A 404 -11.56 -23.30 -1.01
CA ALA A 404 -10.65 -23.30 -2.15
C ALA A 404 -11.07 -24.45 -3.07
N ILE A 405 -11.61 -24.13 -4.25
CA ILE A 405 -12.17 -25.12 -5.18
C ILE A 405 -11.24 -25.23 -6.39
N GLY A 406 -10.57 -26.38 -6.50
CA GLY A 406 -9.63 -26.65 -7.59
C GLY A 406 -8.43 -27.49 -7.18
N SER A 407 -7.32 -27.36 -7.89
CA SER A 407 -6.09 -28.15 -7.66
C SER A 407 -5.26 -27.59 -6.50
N PHE A 408 -5.83 -27.53 -5.28
CA PHE A 408 -5.17 -26.96 -4.10
C PHE A 408 -4.66 -28.00 -3.10
N ARG A 409 -4.86 -29.31 -3.32
CA ARG A 409 -4.37 -30.34 -2.41
C ARG A 409 -2.87 -30.21 -2.18
N SER A 410 -2.47 -30.12 -0.92
CA SER A 410 -1.08 -29.93 -0.48
C SER A 410 -0.46 -28.59 -0.98
N SER A 411 -1.28 -27.63 -1.38
CA SER A 411 -0.80 -26.31 -1.76
C SER A 411 -0.36 -25.53 -0.52
N PRO A 412 0.79 -24.82 -0.54
CA PRO A 412 1.19 -23.87 0.49
C PRO A 412 0.11 -22.81 0.78
N GLN A 413 -0.74 -22.50 -0.21
CA GLN A 413 -1.86 -21.56 -0.09
C GLN A 413 -2.89 -22.01 0.94
N VAL A 414 -3.22 -23.31 1.03
CA VAL A 414 -4.16 -23.85 2.03
C VAL A 414 -3.65 -23.59 3.44
N THR A 415 -2.39 -23.95 3.69
CA THR A 415 -1.74 -23.72 4.99
C THR A 415 -1.69 -22.23 5.34
N PHE A 416 -1.47 -21.38 4.34
CA PHE A 416 -1.48 -19.94 4.52
C PHE A 416 -2.85 -19.43 4.98
N PHE A 417 -3.95 -19.86 4.34
CA PHE A 417 -5.30 -19.47 4.73
C PHE A 417 -5.63 -19.92 6.18
N GLU A 418 -5.33 -21.17 6.52
CA GLU A 418 -5.56 -21.70 7.87
C GLU A 418 -4.80 -20.91 8.94
N LYS A 419 -3.52 -20.61 8.70
CA LYS A 419 -2.71 -19.80 9.62
C LYS A 419 -3.27 -18.38 9.78
N CYS A 420 -3.71 -17.75 8.68
CA CYS A 420 -4.33 -16.42 8.74
C CYS A 420 -5.62 -16.43 9.56
N PHE A 421 -6.46 -17.45 9.41
CA PHE A 421 -7.70 -17.56 10.19
C PHE A 421 -7.42 -17.73 11.68
N ASN A 422 -6.43 -18.54 12.03
CA ASN A 422 -6.02 -18.75 13.42
C ASN A 422 -5.43 -17.46 14.01
N GLU A 423 -4.53 -16.79 13.29
CA GLU A 423 -3.89 -15.55 13.74
C GLU A 423 -4.89 -14.40 13.94
N LEU A 424 -5.93 -14.38 13.12
CA LEU A 424 -6.99 -13.37 13.19
C LEU A 424 -8.14 -13.77 14.13
N GLY A 425 -8.11 -14.95 14.76
CA GLY A 425 -9.22 -15.42 15.61
C GLY A 425 -10.56 -15.50 14.87
N LEU A 426 -10.53 -15.80 13.56
CA LEU A 426 -11.75 -15.84 12.75
C LEU A 426 -12.55 -17.11 13.03
N PRO A 427 -13.88 -17.02 13.21
CA PRO A 427 -14.74 -18.17 13.48
C PRO A 427 -14.98 -19.07 12.26
N HIS A 428 -14.38 -18.72 11.11
CA HIS A 428 -14.66 -19.32 9.82
C HIS A 428 -14.03 -20.71 9.66
N ASN A 429 -14.68 -21.57 8.91
CA ASN A 429 -14.10 -22.82 8.42
C ASN A 429 -13.46 -22.58 7.05
N PHE A 430 -12.31 -23.18 6.83
CA PHE A 430 -11.67 -23.22 5.51
C PHE A 430 -11.61 -24.65 4.99
N THR A 431 -11.99 -24.89 3.75
CA THR A 431 -12.00 -26.24 3.15
C THR A 431 -11.47 -26.20 1.72
N SER A 432 -10.46 -27.02 1.45
CA SER A 432 -9.98 -27.25 0.09
C SER A 432 -10.75 -28.41 -0.54
N VAL A 433 -11.30 -28.18 -1.73
CA VAL A 433 -12.10 -29.16 -2.48
C VAL A 433 -11.49 -29.34 -3.87
N ASP A 434 -11.14 -30.59 -4.20
CA ASP A 434 -10.73 -30.92 -5.57
C ASP A 434 -11.91 -30.80 -6.53
N ARG A 435 -11.73 -30.16 -7.67
CA ARG A 435 -12.79 -29.94 -8.66
C ARG A 435 -13.36 -31.25 -9.21
N SER A 436 -12.56 -32.31 -9.29
CA SER A 436 -12.99 -33.66 -9.67
C SER A 436 -13.83 -34.36 -8.60
N GLY A 437 -13.69 -33.94 -7.32
CA GLY A 437 -14.47 -34.43 -6.18
C GLY A 437 -15.76 -33.65 -5.91
N VAL A 438 -16.01 -32.60 -6.64
CA VAL A 438 -17.24 -31.80 -6.53
C VAL A 438 -18.40 -32.59 -7.11
N ARG A 439 -19.15 -33.29 -6.24
CA ARG A 439 -20.46 -33.86 -6.60
C ARG A 439 -21.45 -32.72 -6.79
N GLY A 440 -21.59 -32.23 -7.99
CA GLY A 440 -22.46 -31.11 -8.34
C GLY A 440 -21.70 -29.90 -8.92
N SER A 441 -22.42 -28.85 -9.27
CA SER A 441 -21.86 -27.61 -9.78
C SER A 441 -21.29 -26.75 -8.65
N ILE A 442 -20.40 -25.81 -8.96
CA ILE A 442 -19.95 -24.77 -8.01
C ILE A 442 -21.15 -24.01 -7.44
N GLU A 443 -22.22 -23.88 -8.22
CA GLU A 443 -23.51 -23.35 -7.81
C GLU A 443 -24.05 -24.04 -6.54
N SER A 444 -23.92 -25.36 -6.43
CA SER A 444 -24.38 -26.10 -5.27
C SER A 444 -23.64 -25.73 -3.97
N PHE A 445 -22.39 -25.30 -4.04
CA PHE A 445 -21.66 -24.77 -2.89
C PHE A 445 -22.14 -23.37 -2.50
N CYS A 446 -22.45 -22.52 -3.48
CA CYS A 446 -22.95 -21.18 -3.21
C CYS A 446 -24.29 -21.21 -2.43
N HIS A 447 -25.08 -22.25 -2.62
CA HIS A 447 -26.38 -22.42 -1.94
C HIS A 447 -26.29 -23.20 -0.61
N GLN A 448 -25.09 -23.62 -0.16
CA GLN A 448 -24.92 -24.27 1.14
C GLN A 448 -25.11 -23.27 2.28
N PRO A 449 -25.75 -23.69 3.39
CA PRO A 449 -25.84 -22.83 4.57
C PRO A 449 -24.48 -22.37 5.08
N GLY A 450 -24.34 -21.07 5.34
CA GLY A 450 -23.10 -20.50 5.84
C GLY A 450 -22.00 -20.36 4.78
N PHE A 451 -22.29 -20.48 3.48
CA PHE A 451 -21.33 -20.21 2.42
C PHE A 451 -20.77 -18.77 2.57
N GLY A 452 -19.47 -18.65 2.72
CA GLY A 452 -18.77 -17.37 2.97
C GLY A 452 -17.93 -16.88 1.80
N GLY A 453 -17.82 -17.69 0.75
CA GLY A 453 -17.05 -17.36 -0.44
C GLY A 453 -16.15 -18.48 -0.91
N ALA A 454 -15.53 -18.29 -2.05
CA ALA A 454 -14.65 -19.30 -2.64
C ALA A 454 -13.49 -18.68 -3.44
N TYR A 455 -12.35 -19.34 -3.38
CA TYR A 455 -11.23 -19.16 -4.29
C TYR A 455 -11.25 -20.29 -5.33
N LEU A 456 -11.12 -19.95 -6.59
CA LEU A 456 -11.32 -20.86 -7.71
C LEU A 456 -10.07 -21.00 -8.58
N SER A 457 -9.61 -22.22 -8.81
CA SER A 457 -8.51 -22.52 -9.74
C SER A 457 -8.83 -23.80 -10.54
N PRO A 458 -8.95 -23.72 -11.87
CA PRO A 458 -8.94 -22.52 -12.72
C PRO A 458 -10.16 -21.62 -12.51
N ALA A 459 -10.03 -20.35 -12.93
CA ALA A 459 -11.11 -19.37 -12.89
C ALA A 459 -12.34 -19.81 -13.69
N LEU A 460 -13.51 -19.27 -13.31
CA LEU A 460 -14.77 -19.49 -14.06
C LEU A 460 -14.99 -18.36 -15.09
N PRO A 461 -15.69 -18.63 -16.18
CA PRO A 461 -16.24 -17.58 -17.03
C PRO A 461 -17.16 -16.65 -16.22
N ALA A 462 -17.12 -15.34 -16.52
CA ALA A 462 -17.88 -14.33 -15.76
C ALA A 462 -19.42 -14.43 -15.91
N ASN A 463 -19.92 -15.15 -16.92
CA ASN A 463 -21.34 -15.27 -17.21
C ASN A 463 -22.04 -16.39 -16.42
N GLN A 464 -21.80 -16.48 -15.10
CA GLN A 464 -22.45 -17.45 -14.22
C GLN A 464 -23.81 -16.91 -13.73
N PRO A 465 -24.95 -17.59 -14.01
CA PRO A 465 -26.28 -17.11 -13.61
C PRO A 465 -26.47 -16.94 -12.11
N TYR A 466 -25.79 -17.77 -11.31
CA TYR A 466 -25.84 -17.76 -9.84
C TYR A 466 -24.87 -16.76 -9.20
N ILE A 467 -24.06 -16.04 -9.98
CA ILE A 467 -23.20 -14.94 -9.53
C ILE A 467 -23.62 -13.66 -10.28
N PRO A 468 -24.71 -13.02 -9.86
CA PRO A 468 -25.34 -11.93 -10.63
C PRO A 468 -24.56 -10.62 -10.60
N ILE A 469 -23.68 -10.43 -9.61
CA ILE A 469 -22.92 -9.20 -9.44
C ILE A 469 -21.45 -9.48 -9.78
N LEU A 470 -20.88 -8.64 -10.65
CA LEU A 470 -19.48 -8.71 -11.04
C LEU A 470 -18.76 -7.42 -10.66
N SER A 471 -17.54 -7.54 -10.18
CA SER A 471 -16.62 -6.40 -10.12
C SER A 471 -16.32 -5.90 -11.55
N ASP A 472 -15.91 -4.65 -11.68
CA ASP A 472 -15.53 -4.10 -12.99
C ASP A 472 -14.34 -4.86 -13.60
N ALA A 473 -13.43 -5.34 -12.75
CA ALA A 473 -12.32 -6.18 -13.15
C ALA A 473 -12.81 -7.52 -13.73
N ALA A 474 -13.63 -8.27 -12.98
CA ALA A 474 -14.14 -9.57 -13.42
C ALA A 474 -14.97 -9.43 -14.71
N ARG A 475 -15.79 -8.37 -14.83
CA ARG A 475 -16.58 -8.06 -16.03
C ARG A 475 -15.69 -7.80 -17.24
N THR A 476 -14.63 -7.02 -17.06
CA THR A 476 -13.72 -6.64 -18.15
C THR A 476 -12.79 -7.78 -18.54
N ILE A 477 -12.26 -8.51 -17.56
CA ILE A 477 -11.38 -9.68 -17.76
C ILE A 477 -12.17 -10.85 -18.36
N GLY A 478 -13.45 -10.99 -17.99
CA GLY A 478 -14.31 -12.08 -18.45
C GLY A 478 -14.22 -13.35 -17.62
N THR A 479 -13.48 -13.35 -16.50
CA THR A 479 -13.31 -14.51 -15.60
C THR A 479 -13.40 -14.14 -14.14
N ILE A 480 -13.86 -15.11 -13.31
CA ILE A 480 -14.00 -15.03 -11.87
C ILE A 480 -13.04 -16.05 -11.24
N ASP A 481 -12.11 -15.61 -10.42
CA ASP A 481 -11.28 -16.48 -9.59
C ASP A 481 -11.65 -16.42 -8.09
N THR A 482 -12.46 -15.43 -7.70
CA THR A 482 -12.89 -15.21 -6.32
C THR A 482 -14.38 -14.94 -6.27
N VAL A 483 -15.11 -15.68 -5.43
CA VAL A 483 -16.53 -15.43 -5.14
C VAL A 483 -16.63 -14.86 -3.73
N VAL A 484 -17.14 -13.64 -3.61
CA VAL A 484 -17.33 -12.95 -2.33
C VAL A 484 -18.80 -12.90 -1.98
N VAL A 485 -19.14 -13.08 -0.71
CA VAL A 485 -20.53 -12.99 -0.21
C VAL A 485 -20.73 -11.70 0.56
N ARG A 486 -21.75 -10.94 0.18
CA ARG A 486 -22.23 -9.76 0.90
C ARG A 486 -23.65 -9.98 1.42
N GLY A 487 -23.91 -9.48 2.64
CA GLY A 487 -25.18 -9.71 3.30
C GLY A 487 -25.27 -11.09 3.95
N GLU A 488 -26.42 -11.39 4.56
CA GLU A 488 -26.66 -12.62 5.31
C GLU A 488 -28.04 -13.19 5.00
N GLY A 489 -28.18 -14.52 5.15
CA GLY A 489 -29.44 -15.21 4.94
C GLY A 489 -30.03 -14.96 3.54
N ALA A 490 -31.30 -14.60 3.48
CA ALA A 490 -32.03 -14.35 2.23
C ALA A 490 -31.56 -13.08 1.50
N SER A 491 -30.84 -12.18 2.18
CA SER A 491 -30.28 -10.96 1.57
C SER A 491 -28.83 -11.17 1.08
N ALA A 492 -28.27 -12.36 1.20
CA ALA A 492 -26.93 -12.67 0.72
C ALA A 492 -26.85 -12.54 -0.81
N SER A 493 -25.87 -11.81 -1.30
CA SER A 493 -25.57 -11.67 -2.70
C SER A 493 -24.16 -12.14 -3.01
N PHE A 494 -24.02 -12.85 -4.14
CA PHE A 494 -22.72 -13.36 -4.60
C PHE A 494 -22.12 -12.37 -5.59
N ILE A 495 -20.85 -12.05 -5.35
CA ILE A 495 -20.07 -11.12 -6.15
C ILE A 495 -18.88 -11.88 -6.72
N GLY A 496 -18.77 -11.92 -8.03
CA GLY A 496 -17.61 -12.44 -8.73
C GLY A 496 -16.52 -11.36 -8.88
N ASP A 497 -15.32 -11.68 -8.44
CA ASP A 497 -14.13 -10.82 -8.60
C ASP A 497 -12.98 -11.62 -9.21
N ASN A 498 -11.92 -10.91 -9.59
CA ASN A 498 -10.68 -11.48 -10.10
C ASN A 498 -9.50 -10.92 -9.33
N ALA A 499 -8.83 -11.74 -8.54
CA ALA A 499 -7.66 -11.35 -7.76
C ALA A 499 -6.34 -11.52 -8.54
N THR A 500 -6.34 -12.32 -9.61
CA THR A 500 -5.12 -12.63 -10.39
C THR A 500 -4.47 -11.37 -10.95
N TRP A 501 -5.24 -10.44 -11.51
CA TRP A 501 -4.67 -9.20 -12.04
C TRP A 501 -4.02 -8.33 -10.96
N LYS A 502 -4.56 -8.37 -9.72
CA LYS A 502 -3.99 -7.64 -8.58
C LYS A 502 -2.63 -8.22 -8.21
N GLY A 503 -2.51 -9.56 -8.17
CA GLY A 503 -1.26 -10.25 -7.96
C GLY A 503 -0.22 -9.93 -9.02
N ILE A 504 -0.61 -9.90 -10.29
CA ILE A 504 0.27 -9.51 -11.41
C ILE A 504 0.72 -8.05 -11.22
N ARG A 505 -0.19 -7.13 -10.95
CA ARG A 505 0.14 -5.72 -10.72
C ARG A 505 1.10 -5.54 -9.54
N ALA A 506 0.83 -6.21 -8.42
CA ALA A 506 1.70 -6.14 -7.23
C ALA A 506 3.12 -6.66 -7.54
N THR A 507 3.23 -7.75 -8.32
CA THR A 507 4.53 -8.26 -8.78
C THR A 507 5.26 -7.24 -9.64
N LEU A 508 4.58 -6.65 -10.62
CA LEU A 508 5.18 -5.68 -11.53
C LEU A 508 5.63 -4.38 -10.81
N THR A 509 4.90 -3.94 -9.80
CA THR A 509 5.21 -2.71 -9.06
C THR A 509 6.07 -2.94 -7.82
N ARG A 510 6.58 -4.16 -7.58
CA ARG A 510 7.40 -4.47 -6.42
C ARG A 510 8.69 -3.64 -6.38
N ASP A 511 9.43 -3.61 -7.48
CA ASP A 511 10.74 -2.95 -7.58
C ASP A 511 10.76 -1.76 -8.55
N PHE A 512 9.60 -1.40 -9.12
CA PHE A 512 9.42 -0.29 -10.06
C PHE A 512 8.18 0.53 -9.67
N ALA A 513 8.31 1.84 -9.74
CA ALA A 513 7.17 2.72 -9.50
C ALA A 513 6.09 2.54 -10.60
N PRO A 514 4.81 2.73 -10.32
CA PRO A 514 3.74 2.62 -11.33
C PRO A 514 3.99 3.47 -12.57
N SER A 515 4.55 4.67 -12.41
CA SER A 515 4.89 5.56 -13.53
C SER A 515 5.97 5.01 -14.47
N ALA A 516 6.75 4.02 -14.04
CA ALA A 516 7.75 3.39 -14.92
C ALA A 516 7.13 2.68 -16.14
N TYR A 517 5.87 2.27 -16.00
CA TYR A 517 5.11 1.58 -17.06
C TYR A 517 4.37 2.55 -17.97
N GLN A 518 4.16 3.79 -17.53
CA GLN A 518 3.33 4.75 -18.26
C GLN A 518 3.89 5.03 -19.67
N ASP A 519 2.99 4.94 -20.67
CA ASP A 519 3.27 5.18 -22.09
C ASP A 519 4.37 4.29 -22.69
N ARG A 520 4.78 3.23 -21.97
CA ARG A 520 5.76 2.24 -22.44
C ARG A 520 5.11 1.12 -23.23
N ALA A 521 5.95 0.32 -23.89
CA ALA A 521 5.51 -0.88 -24.59
C ALA A 521 5.64 -2.14 -23.72
N ALA A 522 4.72 -3.09 -23.88
CA ALA A 522 4.80 -4.42 -23.29
C ALA A 522 4.55 -5.51 -24.34
N ILE A 523 5.18 -6.68 -24.16
CA ILE A 523 4.96 -7.87 -24.98
C ILE A 523 4.29 -8.93 -24.10
N ILE A 524 3.23 -9.55 -24.62
CA ILE A 524 2.49 -10.61 -23.95
C ILE A 524 2.49 -11.85 -24.82
N LEU A 525 2.97 -12.97 -24.24
CA LEU A 525 2.93 -14.28 -24.87
C LEU A 525 1.95 -15.16 -24.09
N SER A 526 0.97 -15.70 -24.75
CA SER A 526 0.02 -16.66 -24.17
C SER A 526 -0.47 -17.63 -25.23
N HIS A 527 -1.01 -18.75 -24.81
CA HIS A 527 -1.67 -19.69 -25.70
C HIS A 527 -3.20 -19.59 -25.59
N SER A 528 -3.71 -18.87 -24.59
CA SER A 528 -5.14 -18.66 -24.39
C SER A 528 -5.48 -17.19 -24.12
N PRO A 529 -6.61 -16.71 -24.62
CA PRO A 529 -7.10 -15.37 -24.30
C PRO A 529 -7.48 -15.19 -22.82
N GLU A 530 -7.91 -16.27 -22.16
CA GLU A 530 -8.32 -16.29 -20.76
C GLU A 530 -7.12 -16.01 -19.82
N ASP A 531 -5.96 -16.62 -20.10
CA ASP A 531 -4.73 -16.39 -19.33
C ASP A 531 -4.14 -15.00 -19.60
N ALA A 532 -4.32 -14.48 -20.81
CA ALA A 532 -3.85 -13.16 -21.21
C ALA A 532 -4.69 -12.01 -20.65
N ALA A 533 -5.99 -12.22 -20.42
CA ALA A 533 -6.91 -11.16 -20.02
C ALA A 533 -6.54 -10.46 -18.70
N PRO A 534 -6.21 -11.15 -17.59
CA PRO A 534 -5.76 -10.50 -16.36
C PRO A 534 -4.42 -9.75 -16.53
N ILE A 535 -3.55 -10.23 -17.43
CA ILE A 535 -2.27 -9.56 -17.75
C ILE A 535 -2.54 -8.21 -18.43
N ILE A 536 -3.39 -8.20 -19.46
CA ILE A 536 -3.75 -6.99 -20.20
C ILE A 536 -4.40 -5.99 -19.24
N PHE A 537 -5.30 -6.46 -18.38
CA PHE A 537 -5.97 -5.60 -17.40
C PHE A 537 -5.00 -5.00 -16.39
N ALA A 538 -4.06 -5.78 -15.85
CA ALA A 538 -3.01 -5.32 -14.95
C ALA A 538 -2.12 -4.25 -15.61
N LEU A 539 -1.67 -4.48 -16.83
CA LEU A 539 -0.85 -3.51 -17.58
C LEU A 539 -1.62 -2.21 -17.87
N ARG A 540 -2.92 -2.29 -18.19
CA ARG A 540 -3.75 -1.09 -18.37
C ARG A 540 -3.91 -0.30 -17.09
N SER A 541 -4.01 -0.97 -15.95
CA SER A 541 -4.07 -0.29 -14.65
C SER A 541 -2.79 0.49 -14.34
N LEU A 542 -1.68 0.18 -15.00
CA LEU A 542 -0.39 0.88 -14.94
C LEU A 542 -0.19 1.89 -16.08
N ASN A 543 -1.24 2.19 -16.87
CA ASN A 543 -1.21 3.13 -17.98
C ASN A 543 -0.15 2.77 -19.06
N ILE A 544 0.06 1.46 -19.32
CA ILE A 544 0.94 1.04 -20.41
C ILE A 544 0.43 1.59 -21.76
N GLY A 545 1.32 2.07 -22.60
CA GLY A 545 0.94 2.73 -23.85
C GLY A 545 0.56 1.73 -24.95
N LYS A 546 1.48 0.81 -25.28
CA LYS A 546 1.28 -0.18 -26.36
C LYS A 546 1.49 -1.59 -25.85
N MET A 547 0.66 -2.51 -26.30
CA MET A 547 0.80 -3.92 -26.00
C MET A 547 0.89 -4.73 -27.29
N TYR A 548 1.84 -5.67 -27.33
CA TYR A 548 2.03 -6.59 -28.45
C TYR A 548 1.72 -8.01 -27.99
N SER A 549 0.96 -8.76 -28.78
CA SER A 549 0.52 -10.11 -28.43
C SER A 549 1.01 -11.19 -29.39
N ALA A 550 1.42 -12.34 -28.86
CA ALA A 550 1.71 -13.53 -29.65
C ALA A 550 1.04 -14.77 -29.06
N GLY A 551 0.48 -15.58 -29.95
CA GLY A 551 -0.14 -16.85 -29.62
C GLY A 551 -1.61 -16.77 -29.21
N PHE A 552 -2.20 -15.60 -29.11
CA PHE A 552 -3.60 -15.39 -28.75
C PHE A 552 -4.19 -14.12 -29.40
N LYS A 553 -5.51 -14.04 -29.42
CA LYS A 553 -6.25 -12.81 -29.77
C LYS A 553 -6.89 -12.24 -28.50
N ALA A 554 -6.63 -10.98 -28.20
CA ALA A 554 -7.18 -10.35 -27.00
C ALA A 554 -8.72 -10.35 -27.03
N PRO A 555 -9.40 -10.67 -25.89
CA PRO A 555 -10.84 -10.83 -25.86
C PRO A 555 -11.57 -9.49 -25.72
N GLY A 556 -12.69 -9.33 -26.39
CA GLY A 556 -13.67 -8.25 -26.20
C GLY A 556 -13.08 -6.85 -26.02
N PRO A 557 -13.45 -6.15 -24.93
CA PRO A 557 -12.98 -4.77 -24.69
C PRO A 557 -11.46 -4.68 -24.42
N LEU A 558 -10.81 -5.80 -24.11
CA LEU A 558 -9.35 -5.88 -23.93
C LEU A 558 -8.57 -5.90 -25.25
N ALA A 559 -9.21 -6.02 -26.39
CA ALA A 559 -8.54 -6.00 -27.70
C ALA A 559 -8.01 -4.62 -28.11
N VAL A 560 -8.60 -3.55 -27.59
CA VAL A 560 -8.18 -2.17 -27.91
C VAL A 560 -6.74 -1.93 -27.48
N GLY A 561 -5.86 -1.45 -28.38
CA GLY A 561 -4.47 -1.17 -28.07
C GLY A 561 -3.56 -2.40 -27.90
N VAL A 562 -4.04 -3.59 -28.30
CA VAL A 562 -3.24 -4.82 -28.35
C VAL A 562 -3.01 -5.20 -29.81
N GLU A 563 -1.78 -5.15 -30.27
CA GLU A 563 -1.37 -5.44 -31.65
C GLU A 563 -0.75 -6.83 -31.74
N PRO A 564 -1.25 -7.74 -32.60
CA PRO A 564 -0.63 -9.06 -32.79
C PRO A 564 0.70 -8.94 -33.53
N PHE A 565 1.68 -9.77 -33.16
CA PHE A 565 2.89 -9.93 -33.93
C PHE A 565 3.19 -11.40 -34.20
N THR A 566 3.86 -11.67 -35.32
CA THR A 566 4.14 -13.03 -35.77
C THR A 566 5.64 -13.35 -35.81
N SER A 567 6.48 -12.33 -35.87
CA SER A 567 7.94 -12.49 -35.90
C SER A 567 8.65 -11.35 -35.15
N ILE A 568 9.88 -11.63 -34.69
CA ILE A 568 10.72 -10.65 -34.01
C ILE A 568 11.06 -9.49 -34.95
N GLU A 569 11.22 -9.75 -36.24
CA GLU A 569 11.52 -8.74 -37.23
C GLU A 569 10.40 -7.68 -37.34
N SER A 570 9.16 -8.09 -37.12
CA SER A 570 8.02 -7.15 -37.09
C SER A 570 8.11 -6.16 -35.91
N LEU A 571 8.84 -6.52 -34.85
CA LEU A 571 9.07 -5.69 -33.68
C LEU A 571 10.33 -4.79 -33.79
N GLN A 572 11.11 -4.89 -34.87
CA GLN A 572 12.33 -4.06 -35.04
C GLN A 572 12.05 -2.56 -35.08
N ARG A 573 10.84 -2.15 -35.44
CA ARG A 573 10.37 -0.75 -35.46
C ARG A 573 9.74 -0.31 -34.17
N VAL A 574 9.62 -1.21 -33.20
CA VAL A 574 8.99 -0.95 -31.90
C VAL A 574 10.04 -0.46 -30.93
N ASP A 575 9.69 0.56 -30.15
CA ASP A 575 10.49 0.94 -29.00
C ASP A 575 10.72 -0.25 -28.07
N HIS A 576 11.91 -0.33 -27.45
CA HIS A 576 12.22 -1.44 -26.55
C HIS A 576 11.11 -1.62 -25.51
N PRO A 577 10.54 -2.85 -25.39
CA PRO A 577 9.49 -3.10 -24.40
C PRO A 577 10.06 -2.94 -22.99
N PHE A 578 9.28 -2.29 -22.13
CA PHE A 578 9.61 -2.21 -20.71
C PHE A 578 9.28 -3.52 -19.97
N ALA A 579 8.23 -4.22 -20.41
CA ALA A 579 7.82 -5.48 -19.83
C ALA A 579 7.62 -6.57 -20.89
N ILE A 580 8.05 -7.80 -20.57
CA ILE A 580 7.67 -9.01 -21.29
C ILE A 580 7.00 -9.94 -20.29
N ILE A 581 5.78 -10.39 -20.60
CA ILE A 581 5.01 -11.27 -19.73
C ILE A 581 4.66 -12.53 -20.50
N SER A 582 5.06 -13.68 -19.96
CA SER A 582 4.82 -15.00 -20.54
C SER A 582 3.80 -15.78 -19.70
N ALA A 583 2.67 -16.13 -20.31
CA ALA A 583 1.71 -17.12 -19.82
C ALA A 583 1.69 -18.36 -20.74
N LEU A 584 2.86 -18.74 -21.27
CA LEU A 584 3.01 -19.95 -22.06
C LEU A 584 3.06 -21.19 -21.13
N PRO A 585 2.56 -22.35 -21.60
CA PRO A 585 2.76 -23.62 -20.87
C PRO A 585 4.26 -23.90 -20.63
N SER A 586 4.58 -24.56 -19.53
CA SER A 586 5.97 -24.85 -19.14
C SER A 586 6.82 -25.54 -20.24
N GLY A 587 6.21 -26.41 -21.04
CA GLY A 587 6.88 -27.04 -22.17
C GLY A 587 7.21 -26.10 -23.35
N LYS A 588 6.62 -24.90 -23.37
CA LYS A 588 6.86 -23.86 -24.40
C LYS A 588 7.56 -22.63 -23.85
N SER A 589 7.99 -22.63 -22.60
CA SER A 589 8.63 -21.47 -21.94
C SER A 589 9.92 -21.03 -22.64
N HIS A 590 10.63 -21.94 -23.33
CA HIS A 590 11.82 -21.62 -24.11
C HIS A 590 11.56 -20.66 -25.29
N LEU A 591 10.32 -20.54 -25.75
CA LEU A 591 9.96 -19.65 -26.88
C LEU A 591 10.16 -18.16 -26.53
N VAL A 592 10.27 -17.81 -25.28
CA VAL A 592 10.55 -16.42 -24.86
C VAL A 592 12.02 -16.04 -24.99
N HIS A 593 12.96 -17.00 -25.03
CA HIS A 593 14.41 -16.74 -25.03
C HIS A 593 14.88 -15.83 -26.18
N PRO A 594 14.43 -16.00 -27.44
CA PRO A 594 14.84 -15.12 -28.53
C PRO A 594 14.44 -13.65 -28.26
N LEU A 595 13.26 -13.40 -27.69
CA LEU A 595 12.81 -12.05 -27.34
C LEU A 595 13.66 -11.43 -26.22
N LEU A 596 13.95 -12.19 -25.15
CA LEU A 596 14.80 -11.73 -24.06
C LEU A 596 16.20 -11.34 -24.54
N ARG A 597 16.78 -12.12 -25.46
CA ARG A 597 18.10 -11.84 -26.07
C ARG A 597 18.04 -10.65 -27.01
N HIS A 598 17.01 -10.58 -27.86
CA HIS A 598 16.85 -9.50 -28.84
C HIS A 598 16.75 -8.12 -28.18
N PHE A 599 15.96 -8.02 -27.11
CA PHE A 599 15.78 -6.79 -26.35
C PHE A 599 16.75 -6.65 -25.17
N SER A 600 17.85 -7.39 -25.16
CA SER A 600 18.89 -7.29 -24.13
C SER A 600 19.51 -5.89 -24.08
N SER A 601 19.83 -5.42 -22.88
CA SER A 601 20.58 -4.17 -22.68
C SER A 601 22.01 -4.22 -23.22
N THR A 602 22.55 -5.43 -23.39
CA THR A 602 23.92 -5.66 -23.89
C THR A 602 24.04 -5.62 -25.42
N SER A 603 22.94 -5.58 -26.17
CA SER A 603 22.92 -5.74 -27.64
C SER A 603 23.21 -4.46 -28.44
N ARG A 604 23.56 -3.34 -27.83
CA ARG A 604 24.02 -2.16 -28.59
C ARG A 604 25.56 -2.11 -28.67
N ARG A 605 26.15 -2.93 -29.50
CA ARG A 605 27.36 -2.56 -30.25
C ARG A 605 26.93 -1.55 -31.35
N SER A 606 26.75 -0.29 -31.00
CA SER A 606 26.76 0.78 -31.97
C SER A 606 28.01 1.60 -31.76
N THR A 607 28.80 1.69 -32.85
CA THR A 607 29.92 2.62 -33.15
C THR A 607 30.18 3.70 -32.09
N PRO A 608 31.48 3.93 -31.78
CA PRO A 608 31.89 4.93 -30.81
C PRO A 608 31.72 6.32 -31.41
N THR A 609 30.55 6.91 -31.19
CA THR A 609 30.33 8.32 -31.44
C THR A 609 29.84 8.95 -30.15
N ILE A 610 30.77 9.68 -29.53
CA ILE A 610 30.56 10.64 -28.42
C ILE A 610 29.81 10.07 -27.22
N GLU A 611 30.56 9.82 -26.16
CA GLU A 611 30.09 9.51 -24.82
C GLU A 611 28.98 10.48 -24.39
N ARG A 612 27.72 10.12 -24.58
CA ARG A 612 26.63 10.64 -23.75
C ARG A 612 26.72 9.89 -22.40
N LYS A 613 27.49 10.46 -21.47
CA LYS A 613 27.35 10.17 -20.05
C LYS A 613 25.86 10.22 -19.71
N GLY A 614 25.26 9.08 -19.33
CA GLY A 614 23.90 9.06 -18.83
C GLY A 614 22.90 8.11 -19.48
N SER A 615 23.33 6.96 -20.06
CA SER A 615 22.39 5.87 -20.28
C SER A 615 22.16 5.15 -18.95
N GLY A 616 21.29 5.71 -18.10
CA GLY A 616 20.78 5.02 -16.93
C GLY A 616 20.19 3.67 -17.32
N GLY A 617 20.37 2.67 -16.48
CA GLY A 617 19.87 1.33 -16.67
C GLY A 617 18.41 1.41 -17.13
N LYS A 618 18.10 0.88 -18.32
CA LYS A 618 16.71 0.82 -18.77
C LYS A 618 16.08 -0.29 -17.97
N GLY A 619 15.35 0.04 -16.91
CA GLY A 619 14.53 -0.90 -16.18
C GLY A 619 13.75 -1.76 -17.16
N LYS A 620 13.84 -3.07 -17.02
CA LYS A 620 13.14 -4.03 -17.86
C LYS A 620 12.64 -5.16 -16.97
N VAL A 621 11.39 -5.50 -17.15
CA VAL A 621 10.71 -6.51 -16.35
C VAL A 621 10.35 -7.70 -17.20
N PHE A 622 10.71 -8.88 -16.73
CA PHE A 622 10.23 -10.13 -17.26
C PHE A 622 9.43 -10.88 -16.20
N LEU A 623 8.21 -11.27 -16.53
CA LEU A 623 7.34 -12.08 -15.68
C LEU A 623 6.97 -13.37 -16.38
N ASP A 624 7.28 -14.51 -15.76
CA ASP A 624 6.89 -15.83 -16.24
C ASP A 624 5.84 -16.48 -15.34
N LEU A 625 4.66 -16.67 -15.88
CA LEU A 625 3.50 -17.27 -15.21
C LEU A 625 3.36 -18.78 -15.45
N ALA A 626 4.34 -19.42 -16.10
CA ALA A 626 4.29 -20.86 -16.39
C ALA A 626 4.37 -21.70 -15.10
N ASN A 627 3.42 -22.62 -14.95
CA ASN A 627 3.40 -23.63 -13.88
C ASN A 627 3.97 -24.97 -14.38
N GLY A 628 4.65 -25.72 -13.48
CA GLY A 628 5.09 -27.07 -13.69
C GLY A 628 6.57 -27.21 -14.08
N PRO A 629 7.06 -28.45 -14.27
CA PRO A 629 8.46 -28.71 -14.59
C PRO A 629 8.86 -28.12 -15.93
N ARG A 630 10.07 -27.57 -16.01
CA ARG A 630 10.59 -26.85 -17.18
C ARG A 630 11.82 -27.55 -17.73
N GLN A 631 11.98 -27.52 -19.05
CA GLN A 631 13.19 -27.95 -19.71
C GLN A 631 14.32 -26.90 -19.70
N SER A 632 13.95 -25.63 -19.53
CA SER A 632 14.87 -24.49 -19.45
C SER A 632 14.35 -23.48 -18.43
N ASP A 633 15.25 -22.71 -17.84
CA ASP A 633 14.90 -21.65 -16.90
C ASP A 633 14.88 -20.28 -17.60
N PRO A 634 13.71 -19.78 -18.01
CA PRO A 634 13.61 -18.47 -18.65
C PRO A 634 13.96 -17.30 -17.70
N LEU A 635 13.84 -17.49 -16.37
CA LEU A 635 14.19 -16.46 -15.40
C LEU A 635 15.70 -16.24 -15.41
N ALA A 636 16.49 -17.30 -15.34
CA ALA A 636 17.95 -17.21 -15.42
C ALA A 636 18.42 -16.58 -16.76
N VAL A 637 17.76 -16.91 -17.87
CA VAL A 637 18.05 -16.27 -19.17
C VAL A 637 17.72 -14.79 -19.15
N ALA A 638 16.61 -14.39 -18.55
CA ALA A 638 16.21 -12.98 -18.42
C ALA A 638 17.24 -12.19 -17.61
N GLU A 639 17.63 -12.70 -16.44
CA GLU A 639 18.63 -12.07 -15.57
C GLU A 639 19.97 -11.89 -16.26
N GLN A 640 20.48 -12.91 -16.99
CA GLN A 640 21.70 -12.83 -17.78
C GLN A 640 21.67 -11.75 -18.85
N HIS A 641 20.48 -11.37 -19.31
CA HIS A 641 20.25 -10.34 -20.31
C HIS A 641 19.80 -8.99 -19.74
N GLY A 642 19.94 -8.80 -18.41
CA GLY A 642 19.68 -7.53 -17.73
C GLY A 642 18.20 -7.22 -17.49
N TRP A 643 17.34 -8.25 -17.40
CA TRP A 643 15.96 -8.13 -17.00
C TRP A 643 15.81 -8.35 -15.49
N THR A 644 14.92 -7.62 -14.86
CA THR A 644 14.42 -7.98 -13.52
C THR A 644 13.36 -9.06 -13.72
N ALA A 645 13.65 -10.27 -13.25
CA ALA A 645 12.84 -11.44 -13.52
C ALA A 645 11.98 -11.85 -12.32
N TYR A 646 10.71 -12.10 -12.56
CA TYR A 646 9.76 -12.63 -11.59
C TYR A 646 9.13 -13.92 -12.10
N GLY A 647 8.88 -14.86 -11.20
CA GLY A 647 8.24 -16.12 -11.52
C GLY A 647 6.79 -16.22 -11.07
N VAL A 648 6.15 -17.33 -11.42
CA VAL A 648 4.79 -17.65 -11.00
C VAL A 648 4.64 -17.69 -9.47
N ALA A 649 5.70 -18.07 -8.73
CA ALA A 649 5.67 -18.11 -7.27
C ALA A 649 5.42 -16.72 -6.66
N ASP A 650 6.07 -15.68 -7.19
CA ASP A 650 5.88 -14.29 -6.74
C ASP A 650 4.43 -13.85 -6.95
N THR A 651 3.92 -14.05 -8.17
CA THR A 651 2.55 -13.65 -8.53
C THR A 651 1.50 -14.44 -7.75
N SER A 652 1.71 -15.75 -7.57
CA SER A 652 0.79 -16.60 -6.80
C SER A 652 0.72 -16.18 -5.33
N ALA A 653 1.86 -15.79 -4.73
CA ALA A 653 1.89 -15.27 -3.36
C ALA A 653 1.02 -14.01 -3.22
N PHE A 654 1.22 -13.03 -4.10
CA PHE A 654 0.41 -11.81 -4.08
C PHE A 654 -1.06 -12.07 -4.39
N THR A 655 -1.36 -12.92 -5.38
CA THR A 655 -2.76 -13.29 -5.72
C THR A 655 -3.44 -13.94 -4.52
N THR A 656 -2.76 -14.84 -3.80
CA THR A 656 -3.31 -15.51 -2.62
C THR A 656 -3.68 -14.51 -1.51
N VAL A 657 -2.82 -13.53 -1.26
CA VAL A 657 -3.11 -12.47 -0.29
C VAL A 657 -4.29 -11.60 -0.74
N GLU A 658 -4.35 -11.20 -2.00
CA GLU A 658 -5.47 -10.41 -2.53
C GLU A 658 -6.79 -11.17 -2.46
N THR A 659 -6.78 -12.46 -2.78
CA THR A 659 -7.95 -13.35 -2.64
C THR A 659 -8.41 -13.41 -1.17
N LEU A 660 -7.48 -13.60 -0.24
CA LEU A 660 -7.80 -13.65 1.19
C LEU A 660 -8.40 -12.33 1.67
N ARG A 661 -7.79 -11.20 1.31
CA ARG A 661 -8.31 -9.86 1.64
C ARG A 661 -9.75 -9.66 1.15
N LEU A 662 -10.07 -10.13 -0.06
CA LEU A 662 -11.42 -10.07 -0.61
C LEU A 662 -12.42 -10.95 0.19
N LEU A 663 -12.00 -12.16 0.58
CA LEU A 663 -12.86 -13.13 1.26
C LEU A 663 -13.17 -12.76 2.70
N ILE A 664 -12.17 -12.25 3.45
CA ILE A 664 -12.32 -11.96 4.89
C ILE A 664 -12.53 -10.47 5.21
N GLY A 665 -12.24 -9.57 4.25
CA GLY A 665 -12.36 -8.12 4.46
C GLY A 665 -11.32 -7.52 5.42
N GLN A 666 -10.31 -8.29 5.85
CA GLN A 666 -9.23 -7.85 6.74
C GLN A 666 -7.89 -7.91 6.01
N ASN A 667 -6.96 -7.08 6.45
CA ASN A 667 -5.65 -7.01 5.81
C ASN A 667 -4.73 -8.12 6.32
N VAL A 668 -3.98 -8.67 5.37
CA VAL A 668 -2.86 -9.57 5.64
C VAL A 668 -1.69 -9.08 4.79
N PRO A 669 -0.51 -8.84 5.40
CA PRO A 669 0.64 -8.36 4.63
C PRO A 669 1.18 -9.45 3.70
N TYR A 670 1.69 -9.05 2.54
CA TYR A 670 2.32 -9.99 1.59
C TYR A 670 3.51 -10.74 2.22
N SER A 671 4.24 -10.08 3.11
CA SER A 671 5.39 -10.67 3.81
C SER A 671 4.99 -11.86 4.71
N PHE A 672 3.74 -11.91 5.19
CA PHE A 672 3.25 -13.02 6.02
C PHE A 672 3.16 -14.35 5.26
N VAL A 673 2.97 -14.32 3.94
CA VAL A 673 3.00 -15.52 3.09
C VAL A 673 4.28 -16.32 3.29
N ARG A 674 5.42 -15.63 3.42
CA ARG A 674 6.72 -16.24 3.67
C ARG A 674 6.78 -17.02 4.97
N LEU A 675 6.25 -16.45 6.06
CA LEU A 675 6.19 -17.12 7.37
C LEU A 675 5.23 -18.31 7.36
N ALA A 676 4.09 -18.14 6.72
CA ALA A 676 3.02 -19.12 6.74
C ALA A 676 3.30 -20.33 5.85
N SER A 677 3.98 -20.14 4.72
CA SER A 677 4.14 -21.12 3.65
C SER A 677 5.56 -21.70 3.53
N GLY A 678 6.52 -21.18 4.33
CA GLY A 678 7.92 -21.59 4.26
C GLY A 678 8.69 -20.93 3.10
N PRO A 679 9.98 -21.24 2.91
CA PRO A 679 10.87 -20.52 1.99
C PRO A 679 10.56 -20.70 0.49
N GLY A 680 9.58 -21.50 0.13
CA GLY A 680 9.26 -21.83 -1.28
C GLY A 680 8.31 -20.85 -1.99
N LEU A 681 7.79 -19.81 -1.30
CA LEU A 681 6.84 -18.86 -1.87
C LEU A 681 7.39 -17.42 -1.99
N TYR A 682 8.69 -17.23 -1.71
CA TYR A 682 9.31 -15.90 -1.81
C TYR A 682 10.69 -15.98 -2.45
#